data_d351dc22471a3b52f10a898ca38a7aba
#
_entry.id   d351dc22471a3b52f10a898ca38a7aba
#
_cell.length_a   1.000
_cell.length_b   1.000
_cell.length_c   1.000
_cell.angle_alpha   90.00
_cell.angle_beta   90.00
_cell.angle_gamma   90.00
#
_symmetry.space_group_name_H-M   'P 1'
#
loop_
_entity.id
_entity.type
_entity.pdbx_description
1 polymer ?
#
loop_
_entity_poly.entity_id
_entity_poly.type
_entity_poly.pdbx_seq_one_letter_code
_entity_poly.pdbx_strand_id
1 'polypeptide(L)'
;MLRRLALFAAGAVSAALLVAPGATAAAPDAAEQPPPDSAFEKITLNDRPGEPLDLAVLPDKRVLHVTRAGKVWLNDPDGGVNKLAAELDVYQHDEEGLQNVAIDPDFRKNKWVYLYYSPPLDTPVDDPDTPVNEGDAPFEGTQEDWDRYKGYLQLSRYKLKGDTLDLATEQKILQVPVDRGICCHVGGDIAFDSNDNLYLTTGDDTNPFESDGFTPIDERDGRNPAFDAQRTSGNTNDLRGKVLRIKVRGDGSYAIPRGNLFKPGTEKTRPEIYAMGLRNPYRMEIDPQTDDVYVADYSPDARTASEARGPAGQGKWLVLDEPANYGWPYCATAKMPYNDHDFATGTSGEPFDCAEPVNTSPHNTGRTELPEVEQPEVWYSYGQSAEFPGLGTGGIAPMAGPAYEYERSTEVRNRAVAWPRYYDGTPLFAEWGRDYIKEFRLDRSGAVEAINPVAQGVGKPPVDNPMDLEFGPDGALYVLEYGDGYFSENPDAQLSRIDYIGRTGNHAPKPELAATPVKGLAPLTVEFSAEGTTDPDGDQVRYAWDFDGDGRTDSTDVSPSYTYEEDGTHKAALEVTDSRGRAAYKDVDVTVGNQAPVVTLVKPVDGQDFHFGDAVQFEVTVTDEAEVDCSKVQVHYIVGHDAHGHPQSTTAGCSGTIQTEPVAGHDPSEGNVTGVFVAEYTDGGGLTGSDRAVMKAVG
;
A
#
# COMPACT_ATOMS: atom_id res chain seq x y z
N MET A 1 -78.77 3.00 9.70
CA MET A 1 -80.00 3.48 10.42
C MET A 1 -79.59 4.72 11.19
N LEU A 2 -80.38 5.82 10.91
CA LEU A 2 -80.59 7.08 11.67
C LEU A 2 -79.35 7.83 12.18
N ARG A 3 -78.92 8.94 11.52
CA ARG A 3 -79.42 10.31 11.49
C ARG A 3 -79.81 10.87 12.88
N ARG A 4 -79.08 11.94 13.31
CA ARG A 4 -79.69 13.21 13.75
C ARG A 4 -78.65 14.34 13.70
N LEU A 5 -79.06 15.41 12.95
CA LEU A 5 -78.55 16.79 12.99
C LEU A 5 -79.02 17.45 14.30
N ALA A 6 -78.26 18.43 14.77
CA ALA A 6 -78.76 19.61 15.47
C ALA A 6 -77.80 20.80 15.21
N LEU A 7 -78.48 21.92 14.91
CA LEU A 7 -77.96 23.22 14.47
C LEU A 7 -77.82 24.20 15.65
N PHE A 8 -76.94 25.20 15.44
CA PHE A 8 -76.90 26.61 15.91
C PHE A 8 -76.53 26.94 17.37
N ALA A 9 -75.41 27.70 17.54
CA ALA A 9 -75.53 29.10 17.97
C ALA A 9 -74.21 29.83 17.75
N ALA A 10 -74.24 31.00 17.12
CA ALA A 10 -73.10 31.90 16.89
C ALA A 10 -72.80 32.70 18.17
N GLY A 11 -71.48 32.75 18.51
CA GLY A 11 -70.97 33.66 19.52
C GLY A 11 -69.64 34.23 19.01
N ALA A 12 -69.62 35.50 18.61
CA ALA A 12 -68.44 36.22 18.23
C ALA A 12 -67.56 36.52 19.47
N VAL A 13 -66.37 35.92 19.55
CA VAL A 13 -65.33 36.36 20.48
C VAL A 13 -64.10 36.72 19.66
N SER A 14 -63.81 38.04 19.67
CA SER A 14 -62.57 38.57 19.08
C SER A 14 -61.35 38.07 19.90
N ALA A 15 -60.62 37.13 19.35
CA ALA A 15 -59.30 36.70 19.88
C ALA A 15 -58.21 37.40 19.06
N ALA A 16 -57.45 38.25 19.75
CA ALA A 16 -56.23 38.83 19.20
C ALA A 16 -55.23 37.71 18.90
N LEU A 17 -54.88 37.54 17.63
CA LEU A 17 -53.76 36.67 17.21
C LEU A 17 -52.44 37.30 17.66
N LEU A 18 -51.86 36.75 18.71
CA LEU A 18 -50.44 36.87 18.96
C LEU A 18 -49.70 36.00 17.90
N VAL A 19 -49.15 36.69 16.90
CA VAL A 19 -48.21 36.06 15.93
C VAL A 19 -46.95 35.78 16.71
N ALA A 20 -46.75 34.51 17.06
CA ALA A 20 -45.42 34.00 17.47
C ALA A 20 -44.45 34.19 16.28
N PRO A 21 -43.21 34.66 16.49
CA PRO A 21 -42.24 34.69 15.42
C PRO A 21 -42.05 33.26 14.92
N GLY A 22 -42.36 33.05 13.64
CA GLY A 22 -42.14 31.78 12.98
C GLY A 22 -40.66 31.37 13.15
N ALA A 23 -40.43 30.19 13.65
CA ALA A 23 -39.13 29.54 13.47
C ALA A 23 -38.90 29.52 11.96
N THR A 24 -38.00 30.33 11.49
CA THR A 24 -37.40 30.17 10.18
C THR A 24 -36.81 28.76 10.18
N ALA A 25 -37.39 27.86 9.40
CA ALA A 25 -36.71 26.63 9.04
C ALA A 25 -35.31 27.05 8.55
N ALA A 26 -34.26 26.53 9.17
CA ALA A 26 -32.91 26.72 8.67
C ALA A 26 -32.96 26.35 7.18
N ALA A 27 -32.44 27.24 6.35
CA ALA A 27 -32.21 26.89 4.96
C ALA A 27 -31.41 25.58 4.95
N PRO A 28 -31.65 24.63 4.03
CA PRO A 28 -30.80 23.48 3.90
C PRO A 28 -29.36 23.99 3.80
N ASP A 29 -28.46 23.43 4.59
CA ASP A 29 -27.03 23.77 4.57
C ASP A 29 -26.60 23.87 3.12
N ALA A 30 -26.11 25.05 2.72
CA ALA A 30 -25.44 25.19 1.43
C ALA A 30 -24.33 24.15 1.44
N ALA A 31 -24.31 23.26 0.46
CA ALA A 31 -23.25 22.26 0.32
C ALA A 31 -21.91 22.97 0.54
N GLU A 32 -21.13 22.54 1.54
CA GLU A 32 -19.85 23.17 1.83
C GLU A 32 -19.01 23.12 0.55
N GLN A 33 -18.43 24.25 0.18
CA GLN A 33 -17.55 24.33 -0.99
C GLN A 33 -16.26 23.58 -0.66
N PRO A 34 -15.62 22.90 -1.64
CA PRO A 34 -14.32 22.32 -1.43
C PRO A 34 -13.34 23.38 -0.92
N PRO A 35 -12.52 23.06 0.09
CA PRO A 35 -11.51 23.99 0.56
C PRO A 35 -10.51 24.27 -0.56
N PRO A 36 -9.92 25.49 -0.62
CA PRO A 36 -8.89 25.78 -1.61
C PRO A 36 -7.63 24.95 -1.34
N ASP A 37 -6.91 24.56 -2.38
CA ASP A 37 -5.67 23.79 -2.28
C ASP A 37 -4.65 24.43 -1.33
N SER A 38 -4.56 25.76 -1.30
CA SER A 38 -3.69 26.51 -0.39
C SER A 38 -4.07 26.38 1.10
N ALA A 39 -5.16 25.73 1.42
CA ALA A 39 -5.56 25.44 2.79
C ALA A 39 -4.98 24.11 3.32
N PHE A 40 -4.20 23.41 2.52
CA PHE A 40 -3.51 22.19 2.91
C PHE A 40 -2.00 22.39 2.92
N GLU A 41 -1.32 21.66 3.78
CA GLU A 41 0.13 21.62 3.90
C GLU A 41 0.59 20.19 4.10
N LYS A 42 1.64 19.76 3.38
CA LYS A 42 2.28 18.46 3.53
C LYS A 42 3.53 18.62 4.40
N ILE A 43 3.62 17.78 5.43
CA ILE A 43 4.75 17.72 6.36
C ILE A 43 5.40 16.35 6.20
N THR A 44 6.68 16.29 5.87
CA THR A 44 7.45 15.04 5.86
C THR A 44 7.76 14.65 7.31
N LEU A 45 7.41 13.43 7.69
CA LEU A 45 7.65 12.83 9.01
C LEU A 45 8.88 11.92 9.00
N ASN A 46 9.12 11.24 7.87
CA ASN A 46 10.29 10.40 7.64
C ASN A 46 10.59 10.43 6.14
N ASP A 47 11.79 10.86 5.76
CA ASP A 47 12.27 10.92 4.38
C ASP A 47 13.09 9.69 3.95
N ARG A 48 13.17 8.66 4.82
CA ARG A 48 13.87 7.40 4.57
C ARG A 48 13.12 6.22 5.21
N PRO A 49 11.89 5.93 4.75
CA PRO A 49 11.08 4.85 5.31
C PRO A 49 11.54 3.44 4.89
N GLY A 50 12.58 3.32 4.06
CA GLY A 50 13.01 2.06 3.45
C GLY A 50 12.20 1.75 2.19
N GLU A 51 11.89 0.48 1.96
CA GLU A 51 10.90 0.04 0.95
C GLU A 51 9.53 -0.11 1.64
N PRO A 52 8.74 0.99 1.75
CA PRO A 52 7.58 1.01 2.62
C PRO A 52 6.37 0.35 1.95
N LEU A 53 5.65 -0.49 2.68
CA LEU A 53 4.44 -1.11 2.15
C LEU A 53 3.17 -0.62 2.82
N ASP A 54 3.15 -0.41 4.15
CA ASP A 54 1.91 -0.15 4.88
C ASP A 54 2.14 0.64 6.16
N LEU A 55 1.13 1.36 6.62
CA LEU A 55 1.19 2.16 7.84
C LEU A 55 0.00 1.91 8.78
N ALA A 56 0.18 2.19 10.08
CA ALA A 56 -0.90 2.23 11.06
C ALA A 56 -0.69 3.38 12.04
N VAL A 57 -1.63 4.31 12.11
CA VAL A 57 -1.56 5.46 13.02
C VAL A 57 -2.06 5.07 14.41
N LEU A 58 -1.20 5.20 15.40
CA LEU A 58 -1.53 4.89 16.79
C LEU A 58 -2.42 5.98 17.43
N PRO A 59 -3.19 5.63 18.47
CA PRO A 59 -4.03 6.61 19.16
C PRO A 59 -3.28 7.77 19.85
N ASP A 60 -1.96 7.73 19.92
CA ASP A 60 -1.08 8.79 20.40
C ASP A 60 -0.35 9.53 19.28
N LYS A 61 -0.76 9.31 18.01
CA LYS A 61 -0.27 9.87 16.74
C LYS A 61 1.03 9.26 16.22
N ARG A 62 1.74 8.43 17.01
CA ARG A 62 2.88 7.69 16.46
C ARG A 62 2.41 6.80 15.31
N VAL A 63 3.29 6.55 14.35
CA VAL A 63 2.97 5.78 13.17
C VAL A 63 3.86 4.55 13.12
N LEU A 64 3.24 3.37 13.09
CA LEU A 64 3.92 2.17 12.65
C LEU A 64 3.94 2.16 11.13
N HIS A 65 5.07 1.83 10.51
CA HIS A 65 5.10 1.43 9.12
C HIS A 65 5.96 0.20 8.96
N VAL A 66 5.69 -0.56 7.90
CA VAL A 66 6.41 -1.80 7.61
C VAL A 66 7.11 -1.69 6.26
N THR A 67 8.22 -2.42 6.15
CA THR A 67 8.95 -2.57 4.89
C THR A 67 8.86 -4.01 4.41
N ARG A 68 8.93 -4.23 3.09
CA ARG A 68 8.89 -5.56 2.50
C ARG A 68 9.94 -6.51 3.11
N ALA A 69 11.11 -5.97 3.46
CA ALA A 69 12.22 -6.68 4.09
C ALA A 69 11.99 -7.12 5.56
N GLY A 70 10.77 -6.96 6.10
CA GLY A 70 10.43 -7.47 7.44
C GLY A 70 10.65 -6.47 8.57
N LYS A 71 11.07 -5.23 8.31
CA LYS A 71 11.26 -4.21 9.36
C LYS A 71 9.94 -3.56 9.72
N VAL A 72 9.70 -3.38 11.02
CA VAL A 72 8.59 -2.61 11.59
C VAL A 72 9.18 -1.36 12.24
N TRP A 73 8.89 -0.20 11.70
CA TRP A 73 9.35 1.08 12.20
C TRP A 73 8.27 1.77 13.02
N LEU A 74 8.68 2.52 14.04
CA LEU A 74 7.82 3.41 14.81
C LEU A 74 8.31 4.85 14.64
N ASN A 75 7.49 5.68 14.03
CA ASN A 75 7.76 7.09 13.81
C ASN A 75 7.00 7.91 14.84
N ASP A 76 7.67 8.86 15.47
CA ASP A 76 7.05 9.79 16.40
C ASP A 76 6.99 11.19 15.77
N PRO A 77 5.81 11.63 15.28
CA PRO A 77 5.66 12.90 14.59
C PRO A 77 5.81 14.12 15.53
N ASP A 78 5.77 13.92 16.85
CA ASP A 78 5.97 14.97 17.83
C ASP A 78 7.42 15.00 18.37
N GLY A 79 8.24 13.97 18.07
CA GLY A 79 9.65 13.86 18.49
C GLY A 79 10.66 13.67 17.36
N GLY A 80 10.21 13.53 16.11
CA GLY A 80 11.06 13.37 14.93
C GLY A 80 11.92 12.10 14.92
N VAL A 81 11.70 11.18 15.85
CA VAL A 81 12.52 9.98 16.00
C VAL A 81 11.86 8.78 15.35
N ASN A 82 12.58 8.16 14.42
CA ASN A 82 12.19 6.90 13.80
C ASN A 82 12.97 5.77 14.47
N LYS A 83 12.26 4.80 15.05
CA LYS A 83 12.85 3.67 15.77
C LYS A 83 12.48 2.37 15.10
N LEU A 84 13.44 1.47 14.97
CA LEU A 84 13.16 0.07 14.60
C LEU A 84 12.45 -0.61 15.78
N ALA A 85 11.15 -0.87 15.63
CA ALA A 85 10.33 -1.51 16.65
C ALA A 85 10.49 -3.03 16.66
N ALA A 86 10.69 -3.65 15.49
CA ALA A 86 11.01 -5.06 15.31
C ALA A 86 11.53 -5.31 13.91
N GLU A 87 12.17 -6.48 13.74
CA GLU A 87 12.55 -7.05 12.45
C GLU A 87 12.14 -8.52 12.45
N LEU A 88 11.40 -8.94 11.42
CA LEU A 88 10.96 -10.31 11.21
C LEU A 88 11.79 -10.93 10.10
N ASP A 89 12.17 -12.18 10.29
CA ASP A 89 12.67 -12.97 9.19
C ASP A 89 11.53 -13.26 8.21
N VAL A 90 11.68 -12.86 6.95
CA VAL A 90 10.68 -13.03 5.91
C VAL A 90 11.28 -13.59 4.63
N TYR A 91 10.49 -14.36 3.91
CA TYR A 91 10.80 -14.73 2.54
C TYR A 91 10.52 -13.56 1.62
N GLN A 92 11.50 -13.17 0.83
CA GLN A 92 11.44 -12.03 -0.07
C GLN A 92 11.67 -12.50 -1.51
N HIS A 93 10.59 -12.70 -2.24
CA HIS A 93 10.64 -12.94 -3.68
C HIS A 93 9.50 -12.13 -4.30
N ASP A 94 9.83 -11.34 -5.32
CA ASP A 94 8.87 -10.46 -5.96
C ASP A 94 8.06 -9.63 -4.95
N GLU A 95 6.74 -9.80 -4.91
CA GLU A 95 5.89 -9.08 -3.97
C GLU A 95 5.91 -9.64 -2.54
N GLU A 96 6.46 -10.84 -2.28
CA GLU A 96 6.43 -11.43 -0.94
C GLU A 96 7.33 -10.66 0.05
N GLY A 97 6.99 -10.77 1.34
CA GLY A 97 7.67 -10.07 2.43
C GLY A 97 6.73 -9.77 3.58
N LEU A 98 6.95 -8.69 4.30
CA LEU A 98 6.03 -8.16 5.31
C LEU A 98 5.08 -7.16 4.63
N GLN A 99 3.82 -7.57 4.45
CA GLN A 99 2.84 -6.87 3.60
C GLN A 99 2.07 -5.77 4.33
N ASN A 100 1.70 -6.01 5.60
CA ASN A 100 0.74 -5.13 6.25
C ASN A 100 0.95 -5.03 7.77
N VAL A 101 0.53 -3.90 8.33
CA VAL A 101 0.45 -3.63 9.76
C VAL A 101 -0.88 -2.99 10.11
N ALA A 102 -1.60 -3.54 11.10
CA ALA A 102 -2.81 -2.93 11.62
C ALA A 102 -2.84 -2.97 13.15
N ILE A 103 -3.57 -2.04 13.77
CA ILE A 103 -3.77 -2.05 15.22
C ILE A 103 -5.15 -2.63 15.59
N ASP A 104 -5.20 -3.29 16.72
CA ASP A 104 -6.45 -3.83 17.27
C ASP A 104 -7.43 -2.68 17.60
N PRO A 105 -8.74 -2.80 17.34
CA PRO A 105 -9.73 -1.80 17.72
C PRO A 105 -9.66 -1.36 19.19
N ASP A 106 -9.27 -2.28 20.09
CA ASP A 106 -9.05 -2.04 21.51
C ASP A 106 -7.57 -1.77 21.87
N PHE A 107 -6.75 -1.30 20.91
CA PHE A 107 -5.29 -1.10 21.07
C PHE A 107 -4.93 -0.29 22.31
N ARG A 108 -5.72 0.74 22.68
CA ARG A 108 -5.49 1.52 23.92
C ARG A 108 -5.40 0.63 25.16
N LYS A 109 -6.16 -0.48 25.19
CA LYS A 109 -6.23 -1.43 26.32
C LYS A 109 -5.29 -2.61 26.17
N ASN A 110 -5.23 -3.18 24.97
CA ASN A 110 -4.63 -4.49 24.76
C ASN A 110 -3.28 -4.47 24.07
N LYS A 111 -2.93 -3.40 23.35
CA LYS A 111 -1.65 -3.18 22.66
C LYS A 111 -1.34 -4.22 21.57
N TRP A 112 -2.34 -4.88 21.00
CA TRP A 112 -2.15 -5.78 19.88
C TRP A 112 -1.91 -5.02 18.57
N VAL A 113 -0.89 -5.48 17.83
CA VAL A 113 -0.56 -5.09 16.46
C VAL A 113 -0.62 -6.36 15.62
N TYR A 114 -1.31 -6.31 14.50
CA TYR A 114 -1.42 -7.39 13.54
C TYR A 114 -0.41 -7.19 12.43
N LEU A 115 0.19 -8.27 11.97
CA LEU A 115 1.09 -8.33 10.83
C LEU A 115 0.67 -9.45 9.89
N TYR A 116 0.77 -9.20 8.58
CA TYR A 116 0.57 -10.19 7.54
C TYR A 116 1.85 -10.30 6.72
N TYR A 117 2.46 -11.47 6.68
CA TYR A 117 3.84 -11.62 6.17
C TYR A 117 4.10 -13.04 5.64
N SER A 118 5.15 -13.17 4.82
CA SER A 118 5.67 -14.43 4.29
C SER A 118 6.77 -14.95 5.21
N PRO A 119 6.55 -15.98 6.05
CA PRO A 119 7.65 -16.61 6.80
C PRO A 119 8.71 -17.21 5.87
N PRO A 120 9.95 -17.40 6.31
CA PRO A 120 11.00 -18.05 5.51
C PRO A 120 10.54 -19.38 4.89
N LEU A 121 11.02 -19.68 3.70
CA LEU A 121 10.76 -20.93 3.00
C LEU A 121 11.81 -21.98 3.41
N ASP A 122 11.39 -22.99 4.16
CA ASP A 122 12.25 -24.09 4.58
C ASP A 122 12.18 -25.24 3.56
N THR A 123 12.93 -25.13 2.47
CA THR A 123 13.02 -26.16 1.41
C THR A 123 14.45 -26.31 0.91
N PRO A 124 14.77 -27.39 0.16
CA PRO A 124 16.09 -27.56 -0.45
C PRO A 124 16.47 -26.52 -1.51
N VAL A 125 15.55 -25.66 -1.90
CA VAL A 125 15.80 -24.53 -2.81
C VAL A 125 16.10 -23.23 -2.07
N ASP A 126 15.91 -23.25 -0.74
CA ASP A 126 16.26 -22.16 0.15
C ASP A 126 17.75 -22.26 0.51
N ASP A 127 18.55 -21.24 0.23
CA ASP A 127 19.94 -21.17 0.61
C ASP A 127 20.05 -20.47 1.97
N PRO A 128 20.40 -21.19 3.05
CA PRO A 128 20.47 -20.60 4.39
C PRO A 128 21.55 -19.51 4.54
N ASP A 129 22.45 -19.39 3.58
CA ASP A 129 23.54 -18.40 3.59
C ASP A 129 23.14 -17.10 2.84
N THR A 130 21.92 -17.07 2.21
CA THR A 130 21.36 -15.87 1.58
C THR A 130 20.02 -15.50 2.23
N PRO A 131 19.78 -14.23 2.55
CA PRO A 131 18.50 -13.78 3.09
C PRO A 131 17.42 -13.61 2.01
N VAL A 132 17.76 -13.84 0.76
CA VAL A 132 16.95 -13.52 -0.41
C VAL A 132 16.65 -14.78 -1.18
N ASN A 133 15.54 -14.75 -1.86
CA ASN A 133 15.05 -15.76 -2.74
C ASN A 133 16.07 -16.50 -3.57
N GLU A 134 15.86 -17.72 -3.63
CA GLU A 134 16.69 -18.75 -4.19
C GLU A 134 16.16 -19.33 -5.50
N GLY A 135 15.55 -18.49 -6.30
CA GLY A 135 15.17 -18.78 -7.67
C GLY A 135 13.69 -19.05 -7.90
N ASP A 136 13.33 -18.93 -9.15
CA ASP A 136 11.96 -19.13 -9.62
C ASP A 136 11.55 -20.59 -9.61
N ALA A 137 10.30 -20.84 -9.33
CA ALA A 137 9.68 -22.14 -9.56
C ALA A 137 9.63 -22.42 -11.07
N PRO A 138 9.94 -23.66 -11.52
CA PRO A 138 9.92 -23.95 -12.94
C PRO A 138 8.52 -23.78 -13.53
N PHE A 139 8.45 -23.13 -14.68
CA PHE A 139 7.19 -22.89 -15.40
C PHE A 139 6.59 -24.17 -15.97
N GLU A 140 7.43 -25.15 -16.29
CA GLU A 140 7.04 -26.49 -16.76
C GLU A 140 7.70 -27.55 -15.90
N GLY A 141 7.00 -28.63 -15.61
CA GLY A 141 7.52 -29.68 -14.75
C GLY A 141 6.46 -30.65 -14.26
N THR A 142 6.69 -31.17 -13.07
CA THR A 142 5.77 -32.10 -12.39
C THR A 142 5.28 -31.47 -11.08
N GLN A 143 4.21 -32.03 -10.52
CA GLN A 143 3.73 -31.59 -9.20
C GLN A 143 4.81 -31.67 -8.11
N GLU A 144 5.73 -32.66 -8.19
CA GLU A 144 6.84 -32.81 -7.22
C GLU A 144 7.84 -31.64 -7.34
N ASP A 145 8.05 -31.11 -8.55
CA ASP A 145 8.93 -29.95 -8.77
C ASP A 145 8.34 -28.71 -8.10
N TRP A 146 7.02 -28.49 -8.23
CA TRP A 146 6.34 -27.31 -7.65
C TRP A 146 6.01 -27.46 -6.17
N ASP A 147 5.79 -28.66 -5.66
CA ASP A 147 5.54 -28.89 -4.22
C ASP A 147 6.71 -28.43 -3.32
N ARG A 148 7.90 -28.26 -3.89
CA ARG A 148 9.07 -27.73 -3.20
C ARG A 148 8.96 -26.24 -2.89
N TYR A 149 8.08 -25.53 -3.59
CA TYR A 149 7.84 -24.09 -3.45
C TYR A 149 6.56 -23.78 -2.67
N LYS A 150 5.90 -24.77 -2.10
CA LYS A 150 4.71 -24.54 -1.28
C LYS A 150 5.05 -23.79 0.00
N GLY A 151 4.35 -22.67 0.21
CA GLY A 151 4.48 -21.84 1.39
C GLY A 151 3.15 -21.33 1.90
N TYR A 152 3.18 -20.28 2.70
CA TYR A 152 1.99 -19.59 3.17
C TYR A 152 2.32 -18.17 3.61
N LEU A 153 1.33 -17.30 3.53
CA LEU A 153 1.32 -16.01 4.21
C LEU A 153 0.70 -16.19 5.59
N GLN A 154 1.32 -15.59 6.61
CA GLN A 154 0.92 -15.71 8.01
C GLN A 154 0.27 -14.42 8.49
N LEU A 155 -0.98 -14.50 8.94
CA LEU A 155 -1.58 -13.48 9.78
C LEU A 155 -1.29 -13.79 11.24
N SER A 156 -0.54 -12.91 11.92
CA SER A 156 -0.22 -12.99 13.34
C SER A 156 -0.49 -11.67 14.05
N ARG A 157 -0.54 -11.69 15.39
CA ARG A 157 -0.53 -10.46 16.18
C ARG A 157 0.49 -10.52 17.30
N TYR A 158 1.00 -9.33 17.66
CA TYR A 158 2.08 -9.12 18.61
C TYR A 158 1.75 -7.98 19.57
N LYS A 159 2.42 -7.91 20.74
CA LYS A 159 2.24 -6.81 21.69
C LYS A 159 3.26 -5.70 21.45
N LEU A 160 2.78 -4.47 21.28
CA LEU A 160 3.63 -3.29 21.36
C LEU A 160 3.89 -2.93 22.84
N LYS A 161 5.16 -2.89 23.24
CA LYS A 161 5.62 -2.54 24.59
C LYS A 161 6.54 -1.33 24.54
N GLY A 162 6.04 -0.14 24.89
CA GLY A 162 6.77 1.10 24.66
C GLY A 162 6.97 1.34 23.18
N ASP A 163 8.22 1.29 22.72
CA ASP A 163 8.61 1.49 21.34
C ASP A 163 9.02 0.19 20.63
N THR A 164 8.84 -0.97 21.27
CA THR A 164 9.27 -2.26 20.75
C THR A 164 8.08 -3.20 20.55
N LEU A 165 8.01 -3.85 19.40
CA LEU A 165 7.08 -4.93 19.15
C LEU A 165 7.68 -6.24 19.70
N ASP A 166 7.05 -6.82 20.71
CA ASP A 166 7.55 -8.03 21.38
C ASP A 166 7.19 -9.29 20.58
N LEU A 167 8.11 -9.72 19.73
CA LEU A 167 7.94 -10.91 18.86
C LEU A 167 7.69 -12.21 19.65
N ALA A 168 8.12 -12.31 20.93
CA ALA A 168 7.83 -13.46 21.77
C ALA A 168 6.35 -13.59 22.17
N THR A 169 5.54 -12.57 21.92
CA THR A 169 4.09 -12.57 22.19
C THR A 169 3.25 -13.04 21.01
N GLU A 170 3.86 -13.55 19.96
CA GLU A 170 3.15 -13.97 18.74
C GLU A 170 1.92 -14.85 19.04
N GLN A 171 0.84 -14.50 18.38
CA GLN A 171 -0.34 -15.34 18.25
C GLN A 171 -0.67 -15.51 16.77
N LYS A 172 -0.41 -16.70 16.24
CA LYS A 172 -0.75 -17.09 14.88
C LYS A 172 -2.26 -17.25 14.73
N ILE A 173 -2.86 -16.62 13.74
CA ILE A 173 -4.31 -16.54 13.57
C ILE A 173 -4.76 -17.32 12.34
N LEU A 174 -4.22 -17.00 11.17
CA LEU A 174 -4.62 -17.60 9.89
C LEU A 174 -3.39 -17.79 9.00
N GLN A 175 -3.38 -18.87 8.24
CA GLN A 175 -2.43 -19.13 7.18
C GLN A 175 -3.16 -19.17 5.84
N VAL A 176 -2.65 -18.43 4.86
CA VAL A 176 -3.11 -18.44 3.47
C VAL A 176 -2.05 -19.16 2.66
N PRO A 177 -2.33 -20.36 2.11
CA PRO A 177 -1.36 -21.08 1.29
C PRO A 177 -0.96 -20.26 0.05
N VAL A 178 0.32 -20.31 -0.33
CA VAL A 178 0.84 -19.69 -1.55
C VAL A 178 1.79 -20.63 -2.27
N ASP A 179 1.93 -20.43 -3.57
CA ASP A 179 2.92 -21.09 -4.41
C ASP A 179 4.07 -20.12 -4.63
N ARG A 180 5.15 -20.27 -3.88
CA ARG A 180 6.33 -19.38 -3.90
C ARG A 180 7.21 -19.62 -5.13
N GLY A 181 8.16 -18.73 -5.35
CA GLY A 181 9.04 -18.76 -6.54
C GLY A 181 8.28 -18.47 -7.83
N ILE A 182 7.19 -17.73 -7.76
CA ILE A 182 6.46 -17.17 -8.89
C ILE A 182 6.24 -15.69 -8.66
N CYS A 183 6.13 -14.89 -9.72
CA CYS A 183 5.73 -13.50 -9.55
C CYS A 183 4.27 -13.44 -9.14
N CYS A 184 4.05 -12.70 -8.18
CA CYS A 184 3.14 -11.57 -7.97
C CYS A 184 1.82 -11.96 -7.33
N HIS A 185 1.04 -10.92 -6.98
CA HIS A 185 -0.31 -10.96 -6.45
C HIS A 185 -0.45 -11.66 -5.10
N VAL A 186 0.29 -11.18 -4.11
CA VAL A 186 0.12 -11.65 -2.73
C VAL A 186 -0.97 -10.88 -1.99
N GLY A 187 -1.30 -9.66 -2.45
CA GLY A 187 -2.25 -8.78 -1.78
C GLY A 187 -1.78 -8.41 -0.38
N GLY A 188 -2.69 -8.14 0.49
CA GLY A 188 -2.46 -8.04 1.92
C GLY A 188 -2.80 -6.69 2.49
N ASP A 189 -4.01 -6.59 3.05
CA ASP A 189 -4.44 -5.46 3.86
C ASP A 189 -5.35 -5.95 4.97
N ILE A 190 -5.31 -5.27 6.13
CA ILE A 190 -6.06 -5.63 7.33
C ILE A 190 -6.87 -4.43 7.80
N ALA A 191 -8.19 -4.57 7.85
CA ALA A 191 -9.08 -3.58 8.41
C ALA A 191 -10.08 -4.19 9.39
N PHE A 192 -10.73 -3.36 10.21
CA PHE A 192 -11.70 -3.80 11.22
C PHE A 192 -13.00 -3.03 11.10
N ASP A 193 -14.15 -3.73 11.14
CA ASP A 193 -15.45 -3.10 11.22
C ASP A 193 -15.81 -2.70 12.68
N SER A 194 -16.93 -2.00 12.85
CA SER A 194 -17.43 -1.55 14.17
C SER A 194 -17.78 -2.69 15.13
N ASN A 195 -17.87 -3.92 14.62
CA ASN A 195 -18.11 -5.13 15.38
C ASN A 195 -16.84 -5.92 15.70
N ASP A 196 -15.66 -5.34 15.51
CA ASP A 196 -14.33 -5.95 15.63
C ASP A 196 -14.16 -7.21 14.76
N ASN A 197 -14.84 -7.33 13.63
CA ASN A 197 -14.49 -8.34 12.64
C ASN A 197 -13.26 -7.85 11.88
N LEU A 198 -12.31 -8.75 11.71
CA LEU A 198 -11.11 -8.53 10.91
C LEU A 198 -11.39 -8.90 9.46
N TYR A 199 -11.10 -8.01 8.55
CA TYR A 199 -11.05 -8.26 7.12
C TYR A 199 -9.58 -8.36 6.70
N LEU A 200 -9.30 -9.27 5.77
CA LEU A 200 -7.97 -9.48 5.19
C LEU A 200 -8.14 -9.65 3.68
N THR A 201 -7.45 -8.83 2.90
CA THR A 201 -7.35 -9.05 1.45
C THR A 201 -6.23 -10.03 1.12
N THR A 202 -6.40 -10.79 0.06
CA THR A 202 -5.41 -11.75 -0.45
C THR A 202 -5.38 -11.70 -1.96
N GLY A 203 -4.21 -11.65 -2.56
CA GLY A 203 -4.03 -11.74 -4.01
C GLY A 203 -4.30 -13.14 -4.55
N ASP A 204 -4.41 -13.27 -5.87
CA ASP A 204 -4.72 -14.54 -6.51
C ASP A 204 -3.53 -15.50 -6.61
N ASP A 205 -2.31 -15.05 -6.24
CA ASP A 205 -1.10 -15.85 -6.24
C ASP A 205 -0.90 -16.53 -7.61
N THR A 206 -1.05 -15.76 -8.68
CA THR A 206 -1.02 -16.26 -10.05
C THR A 206 0.00 -15.49 -10.87
N ASN A 207 0.91 -16.22 -11.51
CA ASN A 207 1.90 -15.62 -12.40
C ASN A 207 1.19 -15.01 -13.63
N PRO A 208 1.29 -13.67 -13.84
CA PRO A 208 0.62 -12.99 -14.95
C PRO A 208 1.32 -13.15 -16.30
N PHE A 209 2.56 -13.65 -16.30
CA PHE A 209 3.37 -13.79 -17.50
C PHE A 209 2.78 -14.83 -18.46
N GLU A 210 3.06 -14.68 -19.73
CA GLU A 210 2.57 -15.53 -20.82
C GLU A 210 1.04 -15.53 -21.03
N SER A 211 0.32 -14.62 -20.36
CA SER A 211 -1.12 -14.39 -20.59
C SER A 211 -1.39 -13.25 -21.56
N ASP A 212 -0.36 -12.61 -22.15
CA ASP A 212 -0.45 -11.39 -22.97
C ASP A 212 -1.15 -10.24 -22.22
N GLY A 213 -1.01 -10.20 -20.90
CA GLY A 213 -1.67 -9.22 -20.02
C GLY A 213 -3.19 -9.41 -19.85
N PHE A 214 -3.76 -10.50 -20.37
CA PHE A 214 -5.16 -10.87 -20.15
C PHE A 214 -5.31 -11.88 -19.01
N THR A 215 -6.43 -12.58 -18.96
CA THR A 215 -6.68 -13.59 -17.93
C THR A 215 -5.74 -14.80 -18.06
N PRO A 216 -5.00 -15.17 -17.00
CA PRO A 216 -4.18 -16.37 -16.96
C PRO A 216 -5.04 -17.57 -16.55
N ILE A 217 -5.39 -18.41 -17.50
CA ILE A 217 -6.19 -19.64 -17.34
C ILE A 217 -5.51 -20.81 -18.04
N ASP A 218 -4.19 -20.96 -17.83
CA ASP A 218 -3.37 -21.95 -18.50
C ASP A 218 -3.52 -23.34 -17.84
N GLU A 219 -4.32 -24.18 -18.44
CA GLU A 219 -4.65 -25.54 -17.98
C GLU A 219 -3.78 -26.64 -18.62
N ARG A 220 -2.68 -26.30 -19.30
CA ARG A 220 -1.84 -27.27 -20.01
C ARG A 220 -1.24 -28.31 -19.06
N ASP A 221 -1.26 -29.57 -19.48
CA ASP A 221 -0.54 -30.64 -18.75
C ASP A 221 0.96 -30.33 -18.66
N GLY A 222 1.53 -30.45 -17.48
CA GLY A 222 2.94 -30.16 -17.22
C GLY A 222 3.27 -28.67 -17.09
N ARG A 223 2.27 -27.81 -17.15
CA ARG A 223 2.39 -26.39 -16.82
C ARG A 223 2.26 -26.18 -15.31
N ASN A 224 3.04 -25.27 -14.75
CA ASN A 224 2.89 -24.89 -13.34
C ASN A 224 1.46 -24.37 -13.09
N PRO A 225 0.71 -24.95 -12.13
CA PRO A 225 -0.65 -24.50 -11.82
C PRO A 225 -0.75 -23.03 -11.39
N ALA A 226 0.37 -22.40 -11.02
CA ALA A 226 0.43 -20.97 -10.72
C ALA A 226 0.10 -20.07 -11.92
N PHE A 227 0.03 -20.60 -13.13
CA PHE A 227 -0.44 -19.88 -14.33
C PHE A 227 -1.95 -19.99 -14.56
N ASP A 228 -2.70 -20.56 -13.61
CA ASP A 228 -4.15 -20.72 -13.68
C ASP A 228 -4.86 -20.07 -12.49
N ALA A 229 -5.36 -18.84 -12.67
CA ALA A 229 -6.10 -18.09 -11.64
C ALA A 229 -7.45 -18.74 -11.26
N GLN A 230 -7.93 -19.72 -12.05
CA GLN A 230 -9.14 -20.47 -11.71
C GLN A 230 -8.93 -21.37 -10.48
N ARG A 231 -7.67 -21.78 -10.21
CA ARG A 231 -7.31 -22.57 -9.01
C ARG A 231 -7.46 -21.80 -7.70
N THR A 232 -7.43 -20.47 -7.76
CA THR A 232 -7.40 -19.55 -6.61
C THR A 232 -8.59 -18.61 -6.60
N SER A 233 -8.54 -17.51 -7.34
CA SER A 233 -9.57 -16.47 -7.30
C SER A 233 -10.95 -16.98 -7.70
N GLY A 234 -11.04 -17.80 -8.75
CA GLY A 234 -12.27 -18.46 -9.17
C GLY A 234 -12.67 -19.70 -8.35
N ASN A 235 -11.97 -20.02 -7.28
CA ASN A 235 -12.17 -21.24 -6.50
C ASN A 235 -12.80 -20.92 -5.13
N THR A 236 -14.00 -21.45 -4.88
CA THR A 236 -14.74 -21.25 -3.63
C THR A 236 -14.11 -21.96 -2.43
N ASN A 237 -13.14 -22.84 -2.63
CA ASN A 237 -12.44 -23.59 -1.58
C ASN A 237 -10.98 -23.13 -1.37
N ASP A 238 -10.62 -21.99 -1.90
CA ASP A 238 -9.30 -21.37 -1.76
C ASP A 238 -9.41 -19.98 -1.10
N LEU A 239 -8.39 -19.55 -0.37
CA LEU A 239 -8.39 -18.28 0.35
C LEU A 239 -7.74 -17.14 -0.44
N ARG A 240 -7.14 -17.41 -1.61
CA ARG A 240 -6.43 -16.44 -2.44
C ARG A 240 -7.39 -15.76 -3.44
N GLY A 241 -7.11 -14.50 -3.78
CA GLY A 241 -7.98 -13.67 -4.62
C GLY A 241 -9.30 -13.32 -3.92
N LYS A 242 -9.24 -12.93 -2.65
CA LYS A 242 -10.40 -12.79 -1.75
C LYS A 242 -10.33 -11.55 -0.86
N VAL A 243 -11.48 -11.18 -0.35
CA VAL A 243 -11.60 -10.52 0.96
C VAL A 243 -12.09 -11.56 1.95
N LEU A 244 -11.31 -11.85 2.97
CA LEU A 244 -11.64 -12.77 4.04
C LEU A 244 -12.20 -11.98 5.22
N ARG A 245 -13.21 -12.53 5.93
CA ARG A 245 -13.76 -11.92 7.14
C ARG A 245 -13.84 -12.93 8.28
N ILE A 246 -13.16 -12.61 9.38
CA ILE A 246 -13.08 -13.44 10.59
C ILE A 246 -13.24 -12.57 11.84
N LYS A 247 -13.54 -13.18 12.97
CA LYS A 247 -13.50 -12.50 14.27
C LYS A 247 -12.47 -13.14 15.18
N VAL A 248 -11.41 -12.41 15.48
CA VAL A 248 -10.30 -12.89 16.31
C VAL A 248 -10.70 -12.87 17.78
N ARG A 249 -10.37 -13.94 18.51
CA ARG A 249 -10.61 -14.09 19.94
C ARG A 249 -9.38 -13.71 20.76
N GLY A 250 -9.57 -13.56 22.07
CA GLY A 250 -8.48 -13.20 22.99
C GLY A 250 -7.31 -14.19 23.04
N ASP A 251 -7.56 -15.48 22.71
CA ASP A 251 -6.56 -16.54 22.67
C ASP A 251 -5.86 -16.71 21.31
N GLY A 252 -6.16 -15.87 20.34
CA GLY A 252 -5.61 -15.91 18.98
C GLY A 252 -6.39 -16.83 18.02
N SER A 253 -7.34 -17.64 18.51
CA SER A 253 -8.27 -18.36 17.62
C SER A 253 -9.27 -17.39 16.99
N TYR A 254 -9.96 -17.83 15.93
CA TYR A 254 -11.00 -17.00 15.31
C TYR A 254 -12.34 -17.73 15.21
N ALA A 255 -13.38 -16.98 14.92
CA ALA A 255 -14.72 -17.44 14.56
C ALA A 255 -15.13 -16.88 13.22
N ILE A 256 -16.05 -17.53 12.56
CA ILE A 256 -16.66 -17.03 11.33
C ILE A 256 -17.88 -16.17 11.70
N PRO A 257 -17.89 -14.87 11.34
CA PRO A 257 -19.05 -14.01 11.50
C PRO A 257 -20.23 -14.52 10.65
N ARG A 258 -21.44 -14.12 11.02
CA ARG A 258 -22.60 -14.38 10.16
C ARG A 258 -22.56 -13.43 8.96
N GLY A 259 -23.03 -13.91 7.81
CA GLY A 259 -23.14 -13.08 6.62
C GLY A 259 -21.92 -13.12 5.70
N ASN A 260 -20.96 -14.03 5.89
CA ASN A 260 -19.97 -14.33 4.87
C ASN A 260 -20.62 -15.04 3.67
N LEU A 261 -19.95 -15.03 2.52
CA LEU A 261 -20.45 -15.56 1.25
C LEU A 261 -20.88 -17.04 1.37
N PHE A 262 -20.14 -17.81 2.15
CA PHE A 262 -20.45 -19.21 2.40
C PHE A 262 -20.66 -19.51 3.90
N LYS A 263 -21.73 -20.23 4.20
CA LYS A 263 -21.99 -20.65 5.58
C LYS A 263 -21.01 -21.74 6.01
N PRO A 264 -20.59 -21.77 7.29
CA PRO A 264 -19.79 -22.88 7.81
C PRO A 264 -20.43 -24.25 7.53
N GLY A 265 -19.63 -25.19 7.01
CA GLY A 265 -20.09 -26.54 6.66
C GLY A 265 -20.68 -26.67 5.25
N THR A 266 -20.68 -25.61 4.44
CA THR A 266 -21.02 -25.72 3.01
C THR A 266 -19.89 -26.47 2.29
N GLU A 267 -20.23 -27.55 1.59
CA GLU A 267 -19.25 -28.38 0.90
C GLU A 267 -18.48 -27.60 -0.19
N LYS A 268 -17.21 -27.89 -0.30
CA LYS A 268 -16.30 -27.28 -1.29
C LYS A 268 -16.24 -25.74 -1.21
N THR A 269 -16.32 -25.18 0.01
CA THR A 269 -16.22 -23.73 0.23
C THR A 269 -15.40 -23.42 1.47
N ARG A 270 -14.83 -22.21 1.51
CA ARG A 270 -14.18 -21.65 2.70
C ARG A 270 -15.12 -20.63 3.33
N PRO A 271 -15.52 -20.84 4.60
CA PRO A 271 -16.47 -19.94 5.27
C PRO A 271 -15.84 -18.58 5.66
N GLU A 272 -14.53 -18.43 5.58
CA GLU A 272 -13.80 -17.17 5.78
C GLU A 272 -14.09 -16.15 4.67
N ILE A 273 -14.48 -16.60 3.47
CA ILE A 273 -14.67 -15.75 2.29
C ILE A 273 -15.85 -14.80 2.50
N TYR A 274 -15.55 -13.48 2.42
CA TYR A 274 -16.54 -12.42 2.34
C TYR A 274 -16.78 -11.99 0.90
N ALA A 275 -15.70 -11.71 0.14
CA ALA A 275 -15.77 -11.49 -1.31
C ALA A 275 -14.75 -12.37 -2.04
N MET A 276 -15.05 -12.70 -3.31
CA MET A 276 -14.19 -13.50 -4.17
C MET A 276 -14.08 -12.89 -5.58
N GLY A 277 -13.25 -13.48 -6.42
CA GLY A 277 -13.10 -13.02 -7.80
C GLY A 277 -12.27 -11.74 -7.92
N LEU A 278 -11.21 -11.61 -7.12
CA LEU A 278 -10.26 -10.50 -7.12
C LEU A 278 -8.89 -10.97 -7.64
N ARG A 279 -8.14 -10.06 -8.25
CA ARG A 279 -6.79 -10.34 -8.77
C ARG A 279 -5.72 -10.04 -7.74
N ASN A 280 -5.51 -8.77 -7.42
CA ASN A 280 -4.57 -8.33 -6.41
C ASN A 280 -5.16 -7.15 -5.62
N PRO A 281 -6.10 -7.40 -4.69
CA PRO A 281 -6.71 -6.36 -3.87
C PRO A 281 -5.68 -5.88 -2.84
N TYR A 282 -4.94 -4.84 -3.20
CA TYR A 282 -3.74 -4.44 -2.47
C TYR A 282 -4.05 -3.55 -1.27
N ARG A 283 -5.06 -2.66 -1.37
CA ARG A 283 -5.51 -1.81 -0.26
C ARG A 283 -7.01 -1.86 -0.07
N MET A 284 -7.39 -1.79 1.19
CA MET A 284 -8.76 -1.89 1.65
C MET A 284 -8.96 -0.97 2.85
N GLU A 285 -10.10 -0.28 2.88
CA GLU A 285 -10.50 0.53 4.02
C GLU A 285 -11.94 0.27 4.42
N ILE A 286 -12.28 0.54 5.66
CA ILE A 286 -13.66 0.40 6.15
C ILE A 286 -14.19 1.76 6.57
N ASP A 287 -15.34 2.13 6.01
CA ASP A 287 -16.03 3.36 6.40
C ASP A 287 -16.47 3.26 7.88
N PRO A 288 -15.96 4.12 8.76
CA PRO A 288 -16.26 4.04 10.19
C PRO A 288 -17.71 4.40 10.53
N GLN A 289 -18.48 4.97 9.58
CA GLN A 289 -19.88 5.38 9.79
C GLN A 289 -20.87 4.32 9.28
N THR A 290 -20.54 3.59 8.22
CA THR A 290 -21.45 2.65 7.55
C THR A 290 -21.04 1.18 7.69
N ASP A 291 -19.79 0.89 8.01
CA ASP A 291 -19.14 -0.42 7.92
C ASP A 291 -19.00 -0.95 6.47
N ASP A 292 -19.23 -0.12 5.44
CA ASP A 292 -18.93 -0.47 4.06
C ASP A 292 -17.42 -0.66 3.87
N VAL A 293 -17.05 -1.69 3.10
CA VAL A 293 -15.64 -2.00 2.85
C VAL A 293 -15.24 -1.51 1.47
N TYR A 294 -14.33 -0.57 1.40
CA TYR A 294 -13.75 -0.08 0.15
C TYR A 294 -12.54 -0.92 -0.21
N VAL A 295 -12.52 -1.49 -1.41
CA VAL A 295 -11.42 -2.33 -1.89
C VAL A 295 -10.94 -1.83 -3.24
N ALA A 296 -9.64 -1.67 -3.39
CA ALA A 296 -9.02 -1.40 -4.68
C ALA A 296 -8.35 -2.67 -5.21
N ASP A 297 -8.69 -3.06 -6.44
CA ASP A 297 -8.19 -4.29 -7.06
C ASP A 297 -7.38 -3.97 -8.32
N TYR A 298 -6.12 -4.41 -8.32
CA TYR A 298 -5.11 -4.13 -9.34
C TYR A 298 -5.44 -4.79 -10.69
N SER A 299 -5.17 -4.10 -11.77
CA SER A 299 -5.50 -4.47 -13.15
C SER A 299 -4.57 -5.53 -13.75
N PRO A 300 -5.06 -6.34 -14.70
CA PRO A 300 -4.21 -6.98 -15.71
C PRO A 300 -3.58 -5.97 -16.67
N ASP A 301 -2.49 -6.36 -17.36
CA ASP A 301 -1.61 -5.45 -18.07
C ASP A 301 -2.04 -5.14 -19.52
N ALA A 302 -3.03 -5.84 -20.08
CA ALA A 302 -3.50 -5.60 -21.43
C ALA A 302 -3.98 -4.14 -21.63
N ARG A 303 -3.22 -3.36 -22.38
CA ARG A 303 -3.52 -1.94 -22.63
C ARG A 303 -4.71 -1.70 -23.52
N THR A 304 -5.00 -2.66 -24.40
CA THR A 304 -6.08 -2.58 -25.39
C THR A 304 -6.89 -3.87 -25.39
N ALA A 305 -8.18 -3.75 -25.66
CA ALA A 305 -9.03 -4.93 -25.82
C ALA A 305 -8.62 -5.75 -27.04
N SER A 306 -8.79 -7.06 -26.93
CA SER A 306 -8.60 -8.03 -28.02
C SER A 306 -9.90 -8.76 -28.31
N GLU A 307 -10.25 -8.87 -29.60
CA GLU A 307 -11.41 -9.67 -30.00
C GLU A 307 -11.26 -11.15 -29.58
N ALA A 308 -10.03 -11.65 -29.57
CA ALA A 308 -9.72 -13.02 -29.19
C ALA A 308 -9.63 -13.25 -27.68
N ARG A 309 -9.16 -12.25 -26.88
CA ARG A 309 -8.85 -12.44 -25.46
C ARG A 309 -9.86 -11.76 -24.51
N GLY A 310 -10.48 -10.66 -24.95
CA GLY A 310 -11.45 -9.92 -24.15
C GLY A 310 -11.09 -8.45 -23.91
N PRO A 311 -11.58 -7.83 -22.83
CA PRO A 311 -11.36 -6.42 -22.53
C PRO A 311 -9.89 -6.13 -22.18
N ALA A 312 -9.50 -4.86 -22.33
CA ALA A 312 -8.27 -4.34 -21.70
C ALA A 312 -8.32 -4.48 -20.19
N GLY A 313 -7.16 -4.42 -19.54
CA GLY A 313 -7.06 -4.40 -18.09
C GLY A 313 -7.91 -3.30 -17.46
N GLN A 314 -8.56 -3.61 -16.33
CA GLN A 314 -9.40 -2.71 -15.58
C GLN A 314 -8.96 -2.70 -14.11
N GLY A 315 -8.45 -1.56 -13.64
CA GLY A 315 -8.39 -1.30 -12.21
C GLY A 315 -9.80 -1.08 -11.68
N LYS A 316 -10.06 -1.53 -10.47
CA LYS A 316 -11.40 -1.46 -9.86
C LYS A 316 -11.35 -0.83 -8.49
N TRP A 317 -12.40 -0.10 -8.14
CA TRP A 317 -12.73 0.29 -6.79
C TRP A 317 -14.14 -0.21 -6.47
N LEU A 318 -14.26 -0.90 -5.35
CA LEU A 318 -15.42 -1.67 -4.95
C LEU A 318 -15.95 -1.14 -3.62
N VAL A 319 -17.27 -1.15 -3.46
CA VAL A 319 -17.95 -0.97 -2.18
C VAL A 319 -18.61 -2.28 -1.80
N LEU A 320 -18.14 -2.91 -0.74
CA LEU A 320 -18.68 -4.18 -0.26
C LEU A 320 -19.62 -3.92 0.91
N ASP A 321 -20.90 -3.71 0.64
CA ASP A 321 -21.97 -3.66 1.63
C ASP A 321 -22.56 -5.05 1.92
N GLU A 322 -22.39 -6.01 0.98
CA GLU A 322 -22.75 -7.42 1.11
C GLU A 322 -21.70 -8.35 0.47
N PRO A 323 -21.71 -9.65 0.81
CA PRO A 323 -20.78 -10.62 0.24
C PRO A 323 -21.04 -10.87 -1.24
N ALA A 324 -19.99 -10.80 -2.08
CA ALA A 324 -20.12 -10.86 -3.54
C ALA A 324 -18.97 -11.58 -4.25
N ASN A 325 -19.15 -11.82 -5.56
CA ASN A 325 -18.14 -12.26 -6.51
C ASN A 325 -17.87 -11.17 -7.53
N TYR A 326 -16.62 -10.74 -7.69
CA TYR A 326 -16.20 -9.67 -8.62
C TYR A 326 -15.56 -10.17 -9.91
N GLY A 327 -15.65 -11.49 -10.17
CA GLY A 327 -15.57 -12.09 -11.49
C GLY A 327 -14.20 -12.57 -11.96
N TRP A 328 -13.08 -12.11 -11.40
CA TRP A 328 -11.78 -12.60 -11.81
C TRP A 328 -11.62 -14.11 -11.56
N PRO A 329 -11.07 -14.91 -12.50
CA PRO A 329 -10.43 -14.54 -13.76
C PRO A 329 -11.36 -14.54 -15.01
N TYR A 330 -12.64 -14.71 -14.84
CA TYR A 330 -13.61 -14.87 -15.95
C TYR A 330 -14.10 -13.54 -16.52
N CYS A 331 -14.25 -12.54 -15.66
CA CYS A 331 -14.83 -11.24 -16.00
C CYS A 331 -14.02 -10.11 -15.37
N ALA A 332 -13.74 -9.07 -16.14
CA ALA A 332 -13.16 -7.83 -15.64
C ALA A 332 -14.21 -7.03 -14.84
N THR A 333 -15.46 -7.02 -15.29
CA THR A 333 -16.65 -6.51 -14.59
C THR A 333 -17.84 -7.40 -14.96
N ALA A 334 -19.00 -7.22 -14.32
CA ALA A 334 -20.22 -7.96 -14.67
C ALA A 334 -20.63 -7.86 -16.16
N LYS A 335 -20.10 -6.87 -16.88
CA LYS A 335 -20.43 -6.60 -18.29
C LYS A 335 -19.25 -6.77 -19.26
N MET A 336 -18.10 -7.15 -18.75
CA MET A 336 -16.86 -7.25 -19.54
C MET A 336 -16.24 -8.65 -19.37
N PRO A 337 -16.78 -9.69 -20.01
CA PRO A 337 -16.21 -11.04 -19.94
C PRO A 337 -14.89 -11.14 -20.70
N TYR A 338 -13.97 -11.98 -20.19
CA TYR A 338 -12.86 -12.50 -20.97
C TYR A 338 -13.34 -13.66 -21.83
N ASN A 339 -12.54 -14.02 -22.84
CA ASN A 339 -12.80 -15.20 -23.65
C ASN A 339 -12.09 -16.43 -23.04
N ASP A 340 -12.72 -17.58 -23.16
CA ASP A 340 -12.12 -18.86 -22.79
C ASP A 340 -10.96 -19.17 -23.77
N HIS A 341 -9.72 -18.96 -23.32
CA HIS A 341 -8.52 -19.11 -24.14
C HIS A 341 -7.81 -20.42 -23.87
N ASP A 342 -7.71 -21.26 -24.89
CA ASP A 342 -6.92 -22.49 -24.83
C ASP A 342 -5.45 -22.22 -25.18
N PHE A 343 -4.60 -22.22 -24.14
CA PHE A 343 -3.16 -21.97 -24.24
C PHE A 343 -2.42 -23.11 -25.00
N ALA A 344 -2.98 -24.31 -25.09
CA ALA A 344 -2.36 -25.41 -25.83
C ALA A 344 -2.48 -25.22 -27.35
N THR A 345 -3.57 -24.65 -27.80
CA THR A 345 -3.84 -24.43 -29.23
C THR A 345 -3.65 -22.98 -29.67
N GLY A 346 -3.58 -22.04 -28.72
CA GLY A 346 -3.54 -20.61 -28.97
C GLY A 346 -4.84 -20.08 -29.57
N THR A 347 -5.97 -20.73 -29.32
CA THR A 347 -7.29 -20.33 -29.84
C THR A 347 -8.23 -19.97 -28.69
N SER A 348 -9.12 -19.02 -28.94
CA SER A 348 -10.12 -18.62 -27.94
C SER A 348 -11.51 -19.16 -28.35
N GLY A 349 -12.23 -19.59 -27.32
CA GLY A 349 -13.64 -19.96 -27.37
C GLY A 349 -14.56 -18.74 -27.21
N GLU A 350 -15.78 -19.02 -26.74
CA GLU A 350 -16.79 -18.01 -26.47
C GLU A 350 -16.42 -17.22 -25.21
N PRO A 351 -16.94 -15.97 -25.02
CA PRO A 351 -16.81 -15.24 -23.78
C PRO A 351 -17.44 -15.99 -22.60
N PHE A 352 -16.85 -15.85 -21.42
CA PHE A 352 -17.43 -16.37 -20.18
C PHE A 352 -18.77 -15.73 -19.86
N ASP A 353 -19.66 -16.47 -19.21
CA ASP A 353 -20.95 -15.94 -18.73
C ASP A 353 -20.79 -15.34 -17.33
N CYS A 354 -20.82 -14.02 -17.21
CA CYS A 354 -20.66 -13.33 -15.94
C CYS A 354 -21.89 -13.44 -15.01
N ALA A 355 -23.08 -13.75 -15.57
CA ALA A 355 -24.28 -13.95 -14.77
C ALA A 355 -24.34 -15.37 -14.14
N GLU A 356 -23.80 -16.37 -14.87
CA GLU A 356 -23.76 -17.77 -14.43
C GLU A 356 -22.34 -18.33 -14.61
N PRO A 357 -21.31 -17.77 -13.93
CA PRO A 357 -19.94 -18.19 -14.15
C PRO A 357 -19.70 -19.60 -13.63
N VAL A 358 -18.89 -20.36 -14.38
CA VAL A 358 -18.53 -21.74 -14.04
C VAL A 358 -17.02 -21.92 -14.00
N ASN A 359 -16.54 -22.68 -13.05
CA ASN A 359 -15.14 -23.08 -12.93
C ASN A 359 -15.00 -24.58 -13.23
N THR A 360 -14.52 -24.88 -14.44
CA THR A 360 -14.29 -26.27 -14.90
C THR A 360 -12.81 -26.64 -14.93
N SER A 361 -11.93 -25.77 -14.46
CA SER A 361 -10.49 -26.03 -14.42
C SER A 361 -10.17 -27.35 -13.70
N PRO A 362 -9.19 -28.14 -14.19
CA PRO A 362 -8.71 -29.33 -13.51
C PRO A 362 -8.09 -29.02 -12.14
N HIS A 363 -7.70 -27.77 -11.89
CA HIS A 363 -7.14 -27.30 -10.63
C HIS A 363 -8.22 -26.83 -9.62
N ASN A 364 -9.49 -26.79 -9.99
CA ASN A 364 -10.58 -26.38 -9.12
C ASN A 364 -10.91 -27.44 -8.06
N THR A 365 -10.75 -27.09 -6.78
CA THR A 365 -11.16 -27.90 -5.63
C THR A 365 -12.50 -27.48 -5.05
N GLY A 366 -13.04 -26.35 -5.52
CA GLY A 366 -14.28 -25.73 -5.08
C GLY A 366 -15.52 -26.22 -5.83
N ARG A 367 -16.54 -25.36 -5.83
CA ARG A 367 -17.76 -25.57 -6.59
C ARG A 367 -17.53 -25.25 -8.05
N THR A 368 -18.24 -25.94 -8.94
CA THR A 368 -18.24 -25.63 -10.38
C THR A 368 -19.07 -24.38 -10.66
N GLU A 369 -20.28 -24.28 -10.08
CA GLU A 369 -21.14 -23.12 -10.22
C GLU A 369 -20.70 -22.05 -9.22
N LEU A 370 -20.41 -20.85 -9.70
CA LEU A 370 -19.98 -19.72 -8.92
C LEU A 370 -21.12 -18.70 -8.73
N PRO A 371 -21.07 -17.84 -7.71
CA PRO A 371 -22.02 -16.73 -7.60
C PRO A 371 -21.96 -15.80 -8.83
N GLU A 372 -23.09 -15.17 -9.17
CA GLU A 372 -23.16 -14.09 -10.18
C GLU A 372 -22.11 -13.02 -9.91
N VAL A 373 -21.60 -12.42 -10.99
CA VAL A 373 -20.58 -11.36 -10.88
C VAL A 373 -21.24 -10.02 -10.61
N GLU A 374 -20.83 -9.36 -9.54
CA GLU A 374 -21.25 -8.00 -9.20
C GLU A 374 -20.47 -6.95 -10.01
N GLN A 375 -21.15 -5.82 -10.27
CA GLN A 375 -20.56 -4.71 -10.99
C GLN A 375 -19.77 -3.84 -10.00
N PRO A 376 -18.47 -3.54 -10.24
CA PRO A 376 -17.75 -2.57 -9.43
C PRO A 376 -18.34 -1.15 -9.57
N GLU A 377 -18.20 -0.31 -8.55
CA GLU A 377 -18.63 1.09 -8.56
C GLU A 377 -17.77 1.93 -9.49
N VAL A 378 -16.46 1.65 -9.55
CA VAL A 378 -15.51 2.29 -10.47
C VAL A 378 -14.67 1.24 -11.17
N TRP A 379 -14.49 1.42 -12.48
CA TRP A 379 -13.54 0.65 -13.29
C TRP A 379 -12.90 1.56 -14.33
N TYR A 380 -11.63 1.34 -14.62
CA TYR A 380 -10.90 2.18 -15.55
C TYR A 380 -9.71 1.43 -16.16
N SER A 381 -9.34 1.83 -17.37
CA SER A 381 -8.18 1.31 -18.08
C SER A 381 -7.05 2.34 -18.14
N TYR A 382 -5.96 2.02 -18.84
CA TYR A 382 -4.83 2.93 -19.07
C TYR A 382 -5.23 4.22 -19.80
N GLY A 383 -6.25 4.14 -20.64
CA GLY A 383 -6.79 5.26 -21.39
C GLY A 383 -7.78 6.12 -20.58
N GLN A 384 -8.22 7.21 -21.21
CA GLN A 384 -9.25 8.07 -20.62
C GLN A 384 -10.59 7.33 -20.51
N SER A 385 -11.08 7.16 -19.29
CA SER A 385 -12.42 6.61 -19.06
C SER A 385 -13.51 7.58 -19.53
N ALA A 386 -14.49 7.09 -20.25
CA ALA A 386 -15.66 7.86 -20.62
C ALA A 386 -16.66 8.01 -19.47
N GLU A 387 -16.73 7.02 -18.58
CA GLU A 387 -17.61 6.98 -17.42
C GLU A 387 -17.00 7.70 -16.23
N PHE A 388 -15.69 7.59 -16.04
CA PHE A 388 -14.96 8.19 -14.92
C PHE A 388 -13.82 9.12 -15.39
N PRO A 389 -14.14 10.22 -16.12
CA PRO A 389 -13.12 11.08 -16.70
C PRO A 389 -12.21 11.77 -15.67
N GLY A 390 -12.66 11.86 -14.41
CA GLY A 390 -11.89 12.41 -13.30
C GLY A 390 -10.64 11.60 -12.93
N LEU A 391 -10.53 10.34 -13.38
CA LEU A 391 -9.36 9.48 -13.11
C LEU A 391 -8.16 9.78 -14.02
N GLY A 392 -8.38 10.36 -15.22
CA GLY A 392 -7.31 10.66 -16.17
C GLY A 392 -6.79 9.45 -16.93
N THR A 393 -5.50 9.45 -17.26
CA THR A 393 -4.80 8.38 -18.00
C THR A 393 -3.48 8.06 -17.30
N GLY A 394 -2.92 6.86 -17.50
CA GLY A 394 -1.64 6.44 -16.89
C GLY A 394 -1.66 4.99 -16.46
N GLY A 395 -0.80 4.63 -15.51
CA GLY A 395 -0.76 3.32 -14.87
C GLY A 395 -2.08 2.95 -14.18
N ILE A 396 -2.21 1.71 -13.76
CA ILE A 396 -3.40 1.20 -13.06
C ILE A 396 -2.95 0.40 -11.82
N ALA A 397 -2.72 1.10 -10.75
CA ALA A 397 -2.39 0.54 -9.44
C ALA A 397 -3.24 1.24 -8.36
N PRO A 398 -4.56 0.93 -8.31
CA PRO A 398 -5.47 1.61 -7.39
C PRO A 398 -5.21 1.24 -5.93
N MET A 399 -5.30 2.25 -5.05
CA MET A 399 -5.23 2.12 -3.60
C MET A 399 -6.53 2.65 -3.00
N ALA A 400 -7.26 1.82 -2.24
CA ALA A 400 -8.39 2.29 -1.47
C ALA A 400 -7.87 3.15 -0.31
N GLY A 401 -8.45 4.31 -0.14
CA GLY A 401 -8.13 5.20 0.96
C GLY A 401 -9.32 5.35 1.92
N PRO A 402 -9.09 5.92 3.11
CA PRO A 402 -10.07 5.99 4.19
C PRO A 402 -11.20 6.97 3.91
N ALA A 403 -12.37 6.71 4.47
CA ALA A 403 -13.42 7.71 4.61
C ALA A 403 -13.16 8.58 5.84
N TYR A 404 -13.26 9.90 5.66
CA TYR A 404 -13.05 10.84 6.75
C TYR A 404 -14.24 10.89 7.70
N GLU A 405 -14.02 10.72 9.00
CA GLU A 405 -15.04 10.91 10.03
C GLU A 405 -14.81 12.21 10.82
N TYR A 406 -15.55 13.24 10.47
CA TYR A 406 -15.41 14.57 11.06
C TYR A 406 -15.73 14.61 12.55
N GLU A 407 -16.73 13.89 13.03
CA GLU A 407 -17.17 13.95 14.44
C GLU A 407 -16.27 13.17 15.40
N ARG A 408 -15.63 12.08 14.94
CA ARG A 408 -14.66 11.31 15.73
C ARG A 408 -13.45 12.16 16.13
N SER A 409 -13.08 13.07 15.25
CA SER A 409 -12.04 14.08 15.52
C SER A 409 -12.50 15.17 16.52
N THR A 410 -13.79 15.20 17.00
CA THR A 410 -14.29 16.24 17.94
C THR A 410 -13.81 16.08 19.38
N GLU A 411 -13.31 14.92 19.77
CA GLU A 411 -12.68 14.76 21.09
C GLU A 411 -11.38 15.54 21.22
N VAL A 412 -10.75 15.92 20.12
CA VAL A 412 -9.54 16.73 20.10
C VAL A 412 -9.92 18.21 20.10
N ARG A 413 -9.99 18.82 21.25
CA ARG A 413 -10.24 20.27 21.44
C ARG A 413 -9.20 21.19 20.79
N ASN A 414 -8.16 20.63 20.15
CA ASN A 414 -7.10 21.33 19.42
C ASN A 414 -6.97 20.77 17.99
N ARG A 415 -7.97 21.06 17.16
CA ARG A 415 -7.99 20.63 15.74
C ARG A 415 -7.27 21.62 14.84
N ALA A 416 -6.02 21.89 15.12
CA ALA A 416 -5.25 22.83 14.30
C ALA A 416 -5.09 22.31 12.86
N VAL A 417 -5.04 20.98 12.69
CA VAL A 417 -4.70 20.30 11.42
C VAL A 417 -5.79 19.41 10.87
N ALA A 418 -6.89 19.17 11.62
CA ALA A 418 -7.97 18.27 11.22
C ALA A 418 -8.69 18.75 9.96
N TRP A 419 -8.98 17.84 9.06
CA TRP A 419 -9.66 18.12 7.81
C TRP A 419 -11.06 18.73 8.03
N PRO A 420 -11.58 19.50 7.07
CA PRO A 420 -12.86 20.18 7.23
C PRO A 420 -14.04 19.23 7.03
N ARG A 421 -15.19 19.63 7.54
CA ARG A 421 -16.44 18.87 7.43
C ARG A 421 -16.85 18.55 5.99
N TYR A 422 -16.32 19.29 5.03
CA TYR A 422 -16.54 19.02 3.60
C TYR A 422 -16.26 17.55 3.24
N TYR A 423 -15.26 16.92 3.87
CA TYR A 423 -14.87 15.53 3.59
C TYR A 423 -15.58 14.48 4.46
N ASP A 424 -16.50 14.88 5.36
CA ASP A 424 -17.20 13.96 6.26
C ASP A 424 -17.94 12.86 5.48
N GLY A 425 -17.66 11.58 5.77
CA GLY A 425 -18.20 10.42 5.05
C GLY A 425 -17.76 10.28 3.60
N THR A 426 -16.63 10.89 3.23
CA THR A 426 -16.14 10.86 1.85
C THR A 426 -14.94 9.93 1.76
N PRO A 427 -15.01 8.82 0.99
CA PRO A 427 -13.87 7.95 0.76
C PRO A 427 -12.82 8.64 -0.12
N LEU A 428 -11.56 8.41 0.24
CA LEU A 428 -10.42 8.78 -0.58
C LEU A 428 -10.03 7.61 -1.48
N PHE A 429 -9.36 7.93 -2.55
CA PHE A 429 -8.82 7.00 -3.52
C PHE A 429 -7.46 7.51 -3.97
N ALA A 430 -6.44 6.68 -3.89
CA ALA A 430 -5.13 6.99 -4.43
C ALA A 430 -4.82 6.08 -5.62
N GLU A 431 -3.94 6.57 -6.49
CA GLU A 431 -3.49 5.81 -7.64
C GLU A 431 -1.96 5.90 -7.69
N TRP A 432 -1.32 4.78 -7.39
CA TRP A 432 0.12 4.67 -7.29
C TRP A 432 0.83 5.04 -8.59
N GLY A 433 0.33 4.57 -9.73
CA GLY A 433 0.93 4.86 -11.03
C GLY A 433 0.51 6.19 -11.67
N ARG A 434 -0.17 7.09 -10.92
CA ARG A 434 -0.64 8.40 -11.39
C ARG A 434 -0.40 9.52 -10.39
N ASP A 435 0.27 9.27 -9.27
CA ASP A 435 0.73 10.23 -8.27
C ASP A 435 -0.36 11.19 -7.79
N TYR A 436 -1.53 10.65 -7.43
CA TYR A 436 -2.61 11.49 -6.94
C TYR A 436 -3.45 10.84 -5.84
N ILE A 437 -4.12 11.71 -5.09
CA ILE A 437 -5.26 11.37 -4.24
C ILE A 437 -6.52 12.04 -4.80
N LYS A 438 -7.63 11.31 -4.84
CA LYS A 438 -8.97 11.76 -5.24
C LYS A 438 -9.95 11.55 -4.12
N GLU A 439 -11.03 12.33 -4.10
CA GLU A 439 -12.23 12.03 -3.32
C GLU A 439 -13.30 11.45 -4.24
N PHE A 440 -13.99 10.44 -3.77
CA PHE A 440 -15.17 9.89 -4.44
C PHE A 440 -16.42 10.37 -3.72
N ARG A 441 -17.22 11.23 -4.40
CA ARG A 441 -18.51 11.67 -3.89
C ARG A 441 -19.54 10.62 -4.23
N LEU A 442 -20.12 10.01 -3.21
CA LEU A 442 -21.17 9.01 -3.38
C LEU A 442 -22.54 9.66 -3.26
N ASP A 443 -23.47 9.21 -4.09
CA ASP A 443 -24.88 9.51 -3.92
C ASP A 443 -25.48 8.63 -2.81
N ARG A 444 -26.79 8.78 -2.55
CA ARG A 444 -27.49 8.02 -1.50
C ARG A 444 -27.60 6.52 -1.78
N SER A 445 -27.32 6.08 -2.98
CA SER A 445 -27.30 4.68 -3.38
C SER A 445 -25.92 4.05 -3.33
N GLY A 446 -24.87 4.82 -2.95
CA GLY A 446 -23.47 4.38 -2.96
C GLY A 446 -22.80 4.55 -4.32
N ALA A 447 -23.50 5.05 -5.35
CA ALA A 447 -22.88 5.26 -6.65
C ALA A 447 -22.01 6.53 -6.68
N VAL A 448 -20.90 6.48 -7.42
CA VAL A 448 -19.97 7.62 -7.56
C VAL A 448 -20.59 8.69 -8.42
N GLU A 449 -20.92 9.85 -7.81
CA GLU A 449 -21.49 11.04 -8.48
C GLU A 449 -20.40 11.97 -9.01
N ALA A 450 -19.28 12.10 -8.30
CA ALA A 450 -18.15 12.93 -8.71
C ALA A 450 -16.81 12.38 -8.19
N ILE A 451 -15.75 12.64 -8.97
CA ILE A 451 -14.35 12.33 -8.64
C ILE A 451 -13.58 13.64 -8.69
N ASN A 452 -13.13 14.12 -7.54
CA ASN A 452 -12.43 15.39 -7.44
C ASN A 452 -11.00 15.21 -6.95
N PRO A 453 -10.04 16.02 -7.39
CA PRO A 453 -8.69 16.01 -6.86
C PRO A 453 -8.67 16.53 -5.43
N VAL A 454 -7.72 16.03 -4.63
CA VAL A 454 -7.53 16.41 -3.22
C VAL A 454 -6.14 16.98 -3.03
N ALA A 455 -6.02 18.06 -2.24
CA ALA A 455 -4.75 18.63 -1.78
C ALA A 455 -3.71 18.92 -2.89
N GLN A 456 -4.15 19.36 -4.08
CA GLN A 456 -3.28 19.59 -5.24
C GLN A 456 -2.23 20.69 -5.04
N GLY A 457 -2.33 21.47 -3.97
CA GLY A 457 -1.42 22.57 -3.63
C GLY A 457 -0.19 22.15 -2.82
N VAL A 458 -0.15 20.93 -2.29
CA VAL A 458 0.91 20.51 -1.34
C VAL A 458 2.22 20.04 -2.00
N GLY A 459 2.19 19.82 -3.33
CA GLY A 459 3.36 19.36 -4.09
C GLY A 459 3.05 19.24 -5.58
N LYS A 460 4.06 18.84 -6.37
CA LYS A 460 3.90 18.49 -7.79
C LYS A 460 4.85 17.34 -8.14
N PRO A 461 4.39 16.11 -8.16
CA PRO A 461 3.03 15.68 -7.77
C PRO A 461 2.71 15.98 -6.29
N PRO A 462 1.43 15.96 -5.89
CA PRO A 462 1.05 16.14 -4.47
C PRO A 462 1.50 14.99 -3.59
N VAL A 463 1.55 13.79 -4.14
CA VAL A 463 2.07 12.55 -3.55
C VAL A 463 2.84 11.80 -4.63
N ASP A 464 3.80 10.98 -4.21
CA ASP A 464 4.70 10.23 -5.09
C ASP A 464 4.50 8.73 -4.85
N ASN A 465 3.91 8.04 -5.82
CA ASN A 465 3.56 6.62 -5.69
C ASN A 465 2.91 6.27 -4.34
N PRO A 466 1.72 6.82 -4.02
CA PRO A 466 1.08 6.63 -2.72
C PRO A 466 0.75 5.17 -2.48
N MET A 467 1.33 4.60 -1.41
CA MET A 467 1.20 3.20 -1.06
C MET A 467 0.08 2.95 -0.07
N ASP A 468 -0.10 3.87 0.89
CA ASP A 468 -1.14 3.75 1.90
C ASP A 468 -1.52 5.10 2.49
N LEU A 469 -2.78 5.21 3.01
CA LEU A 469 -3.36 6.42 3.56
C LEU A 469 -4.20 6.09 4.79
N GLU A 470 -4.02 6.84 5.89
CA GLU A 470 -4.84 6.70 7.09
C GLU A 470 -5.12 8.06 7.75
N PHE A 471 -6.35 8.29 8.24
CA PHE A 471 -6.63 9.45 9.07
C PHE A 471 -6.21 9.21 10.53
N GLY A 472 -5.33 10.07 11.02
CA GLY A 472 -4.90 10.04 12.41
C GLY A 472 -5.95 10.57 13.40
N PRO A 473 -5.72 10.36 14.72
CA PRO A 473 -6.61 10.84 15.77
C PRO A 473 -6.67 12.38 15.87
N ASP A 474 -5.73 13.08 15.25
CA ASP A 474 -5.71 14.55 15.08
C ASP A 474 -6.54 15.01 13.88
N GLY A 475 -7.04 14.10 13.06
CA GLY A 475 -7.86 14.35 11.87
C GLY A 475 -7.05 14.85 10.68
N ALA A 476 -5.72 14.72 10.69
CA ALA A 476 -4.87 14.88 9.53
C ALA A 476 -4.77 13.58 8.74
N LEU A 477 -4.43 13.65 7.46
CA LEU A 477 -4.21 12.49 6.61
C LEU A 477 -2.72 12.12 6.62
N TYR A 478 -2.39 10.91 7.04
CA TYR A 478 -1.05 10.34 6.94
C TYR A 478 -0.93 9.58 5.63
N VAL A 479 0.20 9.70 4.96
CA VAL A 479 0.44 9.13 3.63
C VAL A 479 1.80 8.46 3.62
N LEU A 480 1.84 7.22 3.17
CA LEU A 480 3.06 6.49 2.90
C LEU A 480 3.30 6.51 1.39
N GLU A 481 4.47 6.97 0.97
CA GLU A 481 4.85 7.16 -0.42
C GLU A 481 6.04 6.26 -0.75
N TYR A 482 5.94 5.52 -1.84
CA TYR A 482 6.95 4.53 -2.23
C TYR A 482 8.12 5.14 -3.00
N GLY A 483 7.87 6.23 -3.74
CA GLY A 483 8.83 6.85 -4.64
C GLY A 483 9.03 6.10 -5.96
N ASP A 484 9.86 6.66 -6.83
CA ASP A 484 10.17 6.13 -8.17
C ASP A 484 11.04 4.87 -8.12
N GLY A 485 10.51 3.69 -8.32
CA GLY A 485 11.28 2.45 -8.40
C GLY A 485 10.46 1.22 -8.04
N TYR A 486 11.10 0.04 -8.11
CA TYR A 486 10.45 -1.25 -7.87
C TYR A 486 11.35 -2.12 -7.00
N PHE A 487 10.78 -2.80 -6.00
CA PHE A 487 11.45 -3.79 -5.15
C PHE A 487 12.76 -3.29 -4.52
N SER A 488 12.84 -2.01 -4.16
CA SER A 488 14.02 -1.38 -3.58
C SER A 488 13.66 -0.23 -2.65
N GLU A 489 14.61 0.16 -1.80
CA GLU A 489 14.52 1.39 -1.02
C GLU A 489 14.71 2.59 -1.97
N ASN A 490 13.68 3.39 -2.15
CA ASN A 490 13.72 4.54 -3.04
C ASN A 490 14.14 5.80 -2.27
N PRO A 491 15.04 6.64 -2.84
CA PRO A 491 15.52 7.83 -2.14
C PRO A 491 14.47 8.94 -2.02
N ASP A 492 13.39 8.86 -2.76
CA ASP A 492 12.23 9.75 -2.80
C ASP A 492 11.01 9.19 -2.03
N ALA A 493 11.12 7.96 -1.48
CA ALA A 493 10.12 7.42 -0.58
C ALA A 493 10.00 8.26 0.69
N GLN A 494 8.79 8.42 1.21
CA GLN A 494 8.57 9.19 2.44
C GLN A 494 7.30 8.76 3.19
N LEU A 495 7.32 8.96 4.50
CA LEU A 495 6.12 9.04 5.32
C LEU A 495 5.81 10.53 5.52
N SER A 496 4.62 10.95 5.16
CA SER A 496 4.19 12.33 5.24
C SER A 496 2.83 12.47 5.92
N ARG A 497 2.47 13.71 6.27
CA ARG A 497 1.17 14.07 6.82
C ARG A 497 0.62 15.29 6.07
N ILE A 498 -0.63 15.21 5.62
CA ILE A 498 -1.33 16.31 4.98
C ILE A 498 -2.28 16.97 5.98
N ASP A 499 -1.89 18.14 6.44
CA ASP A 499 -2.59 18.97 7.41
C ASP A 499 -3.56 19.93 6.71
N TYR A 500 -4.75 20.13 7.29
CA TYR A 500 -5.61 21.24 6.89
C TYR A 500 -5.34 22.47 7.77
N ILE A 501 -4.79 23.50 7.15
CA ILE A 501 -4.41 24.77 7.83
C ILE A 501 -5.40 25.91 7.60
N GLY A 502 -6.47 25.69 6.84
CA GLY A 502 -7.43 26.73 6.46
C GLY A 502 -8.15 27.42 7.64
N ARG A 503 -8.10 26.82 8.87
CA ARG A 503 -8.66 27.45 10.09
C ARG A 503 -7.69 28.40 10.75
N THR A 504 -6.42 28.11 10.72
CA THR A 504 -5.37 28.82 11.44
C THR A 504 -4.58 29.75 10.54
N GLY A 505 -4.42 29.40 9.26
CA GLY A 505 -3.50 30.05 8.35
C GLY A 505 -2.05 30.02 8.87
N ASN A 506 -1.71 29.00 9.67
CA ASN A 506 -0.38 28.81 10.23
C ASN A 506 0.32 27.67 9.50
N HIS A 507 1.39 27.99 8.78
CA HIS A 507 2.26 27.02 8.17
C HIS A 507 3.29 26.49 9.17
N ALA A 508 3.77 25.30 8.96
CA ALA A 508 4.88 24.76 9.74
C ALA A 508 6.20 25.39 9.31
N PRO A 509 7.18 25.49 10.22
CA PRO A 509 8.55 25.87 9.86
C PRO A 509 9.12 24.90 8.81
N LYS A 510 10.11 25.38 8.05
CA LYS A 510 10.91 24.58 7.11
C LYS A 510 12.30 24.39 7.69
N PRO A 511 12.55 23.25 8.36
CA PRO A 511 13.85 22.98 8.96
C PRO A 511 14.92 22.84 7.88
N GLU A 512 16.10 23.44 8.11
CA GLU A 512 17.33 23.08 7.43
C GLU A 512 18.26 22.42 8.45
N LEU A 513 18.88 21.32 8.06
CA LEU A 513 19.83 20.57 8.87
C LEU A 513 21.07 20.25 8.06
N ALA A 514 22.22 20.64 8.59
CA ALA A 514 23.51 20.19 8.11
C ALA A 514 24.29 19.57 9.26
N ALA A 515 25.04 18.50 8.97
CA ALA A 515 25.90 17.83 9.93
C ALA A 515 27.22 17.44 9.26
N THR A 516 28.35 17.61 9.97
CA THR A 516 29.66 17.24 9.42
C THR A 516 30.68 16.96 10.52
N PRO A 517 31.46 15.88 10.42
CA PRO A 517 31.29 14.74 9.53
C PRO A 517 30.09 13.87 9.97
N VAL A 518 29.43 13.19 9.05
CA VAL A 518 28.35 12.26 9.40
C VAL A 518 28.83 10.80 9.49
N LYS A 519 30.12 10.55 9.24
CA LYS A 519 30.74 9.22 9.32
C LYS A 519 32.15 9.33 9.87
N GLY A 520 32.55 8.37 10.70
CA GLY A 520 33.93 8.32 11.24
C GLY A 520 34.09 7.37 12.40
N LEU A 521 35.32 7.20 12.87
CA LEU A 521 35.62 6.34 14.00
C LEU A 521 35.31 7.04 15.35
N ALA A 522 34.93 6.26 16.36
CA ALA A 522 34.72 6.74 17.72
C ALA A 522 36.07 7.21 18.37
N PRO A 523 36.08 8.30 19.18
CA PRO A 523 34.98 9.26 19.38
C PRO A 523 34.82 10.16 18.16
N LEU A 524 33.57 10.34 17.66
CA LEU A 524 33.27 11.18 16.50
C LEU A 524 32.57 12.46 16.96
N THR A 525 33.23 13.60 16.81
CA THR A 525 32.59 14.90 17.05
C THR A 525 31.97 15.42 15.76
N VAL A 526 30.69 15.71 15.80
CA VAL A 526 29.89 16.20 14.68
C VAL A 526 29.45 17.63 14.96
N GLU A 527 29.67 18.53 14.00
CA GLU A 527 29.16 19.90 14.01
C GLU A 527 27.80 19.92 13.29
N PHE A 528 26.76 20.34 13.97
CA PHE A 528 25.40 20.46 13.44
C PHE A 528 25.06 21.90 13.15
N SER A 529 24.13 22.14 12.22
CA SER A 529 23.62 23.47 11.93
C SER A 529 22.17 23.43 11.48
N ALA A 530 21.35 24.30 12.05
CA ALA A 530 20.00 24.62 11.61
C ALA A 530 19.94 25.96 10.85
N GLU A 531 21.08 26.50 10.44
CA GLU A 531 21.12 27.75 9.67
C GLU A 531 20.39 27.58 8.35
N GLY A 532 19.59 28.58 7.97
CA GLY A 532 18.74 28.54 6.77
C GLY A 532 17.30 28.12 7.05
N THR A 533 17.00 27.60 8.24
CA THR A 533 15.63 27.33 8.68
C THR A 533 14.76 28.59 8.54
N THR A 534 13.59 28.47 7.95
CA THR A 534 12.64 29.56 7.73
C THR A 534 11.25 29.18 8.20
N ASP A 535 10.44 30.20 8.45
CA ASP A 535 9.01 30.04 8.67
C ASP A 535 8.23 30.77 7.57
N PRO A 536 7.28 30.12 6.88
CA PRO A 536 6.54 30.73 5.76
C PRO A 536 5.72 31.94 6.18
N ASP A 537 5.27 32.02 7.43
CA ASP A 537 4.49 33.13 7.96
C ASP A 537 5.37 34.21 8.59
N GLY A 538 6.68 33.95 8.69
CA GLY A 538 7.66 34.85 9.32
C GLY A 538 7.64 34.80 10.84
N ASP A 539 7.12 33.75 11.41
CA ASP A 539 7.10 33.52 12.84
C ASP A 539 8.51 33.23 13.38
N GLN A 540 8.72 33.54 14.68
CA GLN A 540 9.97 33.17 15.36
C GLN A 540 9.95 31.65 15.63
N VAL A 541 11.08 30.99 15.33
CA VAL A 541 11.26 29.57 15.54
C VAL A 541 12.14 29.27 16.75
N ARG A 542 11.95 28.10 17.33
CA ARG A 542 12.77 27.51 18.40
C ARG A 542 13.28 26.16 17.92
N TYR A 543 14.47 25.79 18.37
CA TYR A 543 15.16 24.56 18.00
C TYR A 543 15.22 23.62 19.20
N ALA A 544 15.09 22.33 18.95
CA ALA A 544 15.35 21.27 19.90
C ALA A 544 16.07 20.12 19.17
N TRP A 545 17.26 19.80 19.63
CA TRP A 545 18.09 18.71 19.10
C TRP A 545 18.05 17.52 20.03
N ASP A 546 17.89 16.34 19.45
CA ASP A 546 18.08 15.04 20.09
C ASP A 546 19.16 14.30 19.28
N PHE A 547 20.36 14.15 19.84
CA PHE A 547 21.49 13.60 19.11
C PHE A 547 21.61 12.09 19.24
N ASP A 548 21.07 11.50 20.32
CA ASP A 548 21.20 10.07 20.62
C ASP A 548 19.89 9.28 20.50
N GLY A 549 18.79 9.96 20.12
CA GLY A 549 17.49 9.34 19.86
C GLY A 549 16.76 8.88 21.14
N ASP A 550 17.10 9.50 22.30
CA ASP A 550 16.46 9.12 23.57
C ASP A 550 15.13 9.85 23.82
N GLY A 551 14.74 10.77 22.90
CA GLY A 551 13.51 11.57 22.94
C GLY A 551 13.60 12.79 23.87
N ARG A 552 14.79 13.20 24.27
CA ARG A 552 15.02 14.39 25.07
C ARG A 552 15.85 15.42 24.33
N THR A 553 15.60 16.69 24.63
CA THR A 553 16.36 17.76 24.02
C THR A 553 17.75 17.86 24.65
N ASP A 554 18.80 17.67 23.83
CA ASP A 554 20.20 17.81 24.19
C ASP A 554 20.70 19.24 24.01
N SER A 555 20.22 19.92 22.96
CA SER A 555 20.59 21.30 22.65
C SER A 555 19.44 22.12 22.07
N THR A 556 19.49 23.45 22.28
CA THR A 556 18.57 24.41 21.63
C THR A 556 19.32 25.44 20.80
N ASP A 557 20.61 25.27 20.60
CA ASP A 557 21.44 26.17 19.83
C ASP A 557 21.19 26.00 18.33
N VAL A 558 21.41 27.06 17.54
CA VAL A 558 21.27 26.99 16.07
C VAL A 558 22.38 26.13 15.45
N SER A 559 23.55 26.12 16.02
CA SER A 559 24.73 25.42 15.50
C SER A 559 25.48 24.74 16.66
N PRO A 560 24.94 23.61 17.19
CA PRO A 560 25.58 22.85 18.28
C PRO A 560 26.62 21.86 17.74
N SER A 561 27.42 21.28 18.65
CA SER A 561 28.26 20.11 18.37
C SER A 561 27.98 19.01 19.37
N TYR A 562 28.12 17.74 18.93
CA TYR A 562 27.94 16.56 19.77
C TYR A 562 29.00 15.52 19.47
N THR A 563 29.44 14.77 20.48
CA THR A 563 30.47 13.73 20.34
C THR A 563 29.88 12.36 20.66
N TYR A 564 29.91 11.48 19.66
CA TYR A 564 29.52 10.09 19.77
C TYR A 564 30.72 9.24 20.23
N GLU A 565 30.57 8.55 21.34
CA GLU A 565 31.63 7.75 21.96
C GLU A 565 31.55 6.27 21.58
N GLU A 566 30.38 5.79 21.14
CA GLU A 566 30.11 4.38 20.84
C GLU A 566 29.90 4.16 19.34
N ASP A 567 30.38 3.01 18.83
CA ASP A 567 30.14 2.60 17.47
C ASP A 567 28.63 2.31 17.24
N GLY A 568 28.13 2.66 16.06
CA GLY A 568 26.76 2.46 15.66
C GLY A 568 26.25 3.54 14.74
N THR A 569 25.05 3.36 14.21
CA THR A 569 24.32 4.43 13.52
C THR A 569 23.44 5.14 14.54
N HIS A 570 23.69 6.40 14.74
CA HIS A 570 22.95 7.30 15.62
C HIS A 570 22.10 8.24 14.78
N LYS A 571 20.84 8.36 15.13
CA LYS A 571 19.92 9.27 14.47
C LYS A 571 19.85 10.58 15.24
N ALA A 572 20.42 11.64 14.68
CA ALA A 572 20.31 12.98 15.25
C ALA A 572 19.08 13.69 14.65
N ALA A 573 18.14 14.10 15.49
CA ALA A 573 16.91 14.76 15.11
C ALA A 573 16.91 16.24 15.50
N LEU A 574 16.33 17.07 14.62
CA LEU A 574 16.05 18.49 14.84
C LEU A 574 14.54 18.72 14.79
N GLU A 575 13.96 19.16 15.89
CA GLU A 575 12.62 19.75 15.93
C GLU A 575 12.72 21.27 15.82
N VAL A 576 11.93 21.85 14.95
CA VAL A 576 11.77 23.31 14.84
C VAL A 576 10.31 23.66 15.10
N THR A 577 10.05 24.47 16.13
CA THR A 577 8.70 24.88 16.50
C THR A 577 8.53 26.40 16.34
N ASP A 578 7.43 26.82 15.69
CA ASP A 578 7.07 28.22 15.52
C ASP A 578 6.50 28.85 16.83
N SER A 579 6.25 30.16 16.79
CA SER A 579 5.69 30.88 17.94
C SER A 579 4.21 30.57 18.21
N ARG A 580 3.50 29.92 17.27
CA ARG A 580 2.09 29.50 17.38
C ARG A 580 1.93 28.02 17.69
N GLY A 581 3.07 27.27 17.83
CA GLY A 581 3.12 25.90 18.30
C GLY A 581 3.02 24.83 17.22
N ARG A 582 3.27 25.19 15.93
CA ARG A 582 3.48 24.16 14.90
C ARG A 582 4.95 23.77 14.84
N ALA A 583 5.18 22.47 14.69
CA ALA A 583 6.51 21.91 14.61
C ALA A 583 6.71 21.18 13.27
N ALA A 584 7.96 21.18 12.81
CA ALA A 584 8.45 20.35 11.74
C ALA A 584 9.79 19.75 12.12
N TYR A 585 10.13 18.61 11.54
CA TYR A 585 11.26 17.78 11.93
C TYR A 585 12.19 17.54 10.75
N LYS A 586 13.47 17.34 11.04
CA LYS A 586 14.47 16.85 10.10
C LYS A 586 15.49 16.02 10.86
N ASP A 587 15.99 14.95 10.27
CA ASP A 587 16.97 14.10 10.92
C ASP A 587 18.15 13.78 9.99
N VAL A 588 19.22 13.26 10.58
CA VAL A 588 20.40 12.78 9.87
C VAL A 588 21.02 11.60 10.61
N ASP A 589 21.43 10.59 9.86
CA ASP A 589 22.17 9.47 10.41
C ASP A 589 23.64 9.81 10.53
N VAL A 590 24.19 9.57 11.71
CA VAL A 590 25.62 9.66 12.01
C VAL A 590 26.15 8.25 12.25
N THR A 591 26.99 7.75 11.36
CA THR A 591 27.58 6.42 11.46
C THR A 591 28.95 6.49 12.10
N VAL A 592 29.08 5.89 13.27
CA VAL A 592 30.33 5.79 14.04
C VAL A 592 30.82 4.37 14.00
N GLY A 593 32.08 4.18 13.66
CA GLY A 593 32.68 2.86 13.45
C GLY A 593 32.52 2.38 12.02
N ASN A 594 31.84 1.25 11.83
CA ASN A 594 31.59 0.69 10.50
C ASN A 594 30.81 1.67 9.61
N GLN A 595 31.19 1.77 8.35
CA GLN A 595 30.55 2.68 7.40
C GLN A 595 29.81 1.88 6.33
N ALA A 596 28.62 2.37 5.94
CA ALA A 596 27.93 1.77 4.81
C ALA A 596 28.77 1.90 3.54
N PRO A 597 28.93 0.83 2.76
CA PRO A 597 29.69 0.87 1.52
C PRO A 597 29.05 1.83 0.51
N VAL A 598 29.88 2.54 -0.23
CA VAL A 598 29.42 3.37 -1.34
C VAL A 598 29.43 2.52 -2.60
N VAL A 599 28.28 2.15 -3.08
CA VAL A 599 28.09 1.41 -4.33
C VAL A 599 27.84 2.42 -5.46
N THR A 600 28.47 2.19 -6.60
CA THR A 600 28.23 3.00 -7.83
C THR A 600 28.11 2.05 -9.01
N LEU A 601 26.96 2.06 -9.67
CA LEU A 601 26.72 1.33 -10.91
C LEU A 601 27.24 2.15 -12.09
N VAL A 602 28.48 1.86 -12.50
CA VAL A 602 29.17 2.59 -13.59
C VAL A 602 28.57 2.26 -14.96
N LYS A 603 28.07 1.02 -15.11
CA LYS A 603 27.32 0.52 -16.27
C LYS A 603 26.23 -0.45 -15.80
N PRO A 604 25.07 -0.47 -16.49
CA PRO A 604 24.69 0.43 -17.59
C PRO A 604 24.54 1.88 -17.13
N VAL A 605 24.44 2.80 -18.09
CA VAL A 605 24.24 4.22 -17.79
C VAL A 605 22.75 4.53 -17.88
N ASP A 606 22.28 5.34 -16.96
CA ASP A 606 20.89 5.79 -16.89
C ASP A 606 20.42 6.44 -18.20
N GLY A 607 19.21 6.09 -18.66
CA GLY A 607 18.66 6.54 -19.94
C GLY A 607 19.25 5.89 -21.19
N GLN A 608 20.15 4.90 -21.07
CA GLN A 608 20.71 4.17 -22.19
C GLN A 608 19.63 3.29 -22.85
N ASP A 609 19.63 3.22 -24.18
CA ASP A 609 18.74 2.31 -24.92
C ASP A 609 19.26 0.87 -24.90
N PHE A 610 18.34 -0.13 -24.88
CA PHE A 610 18.65 -1.54 -25.06
C PHE A 610 17.53 -2.24 -25.85
N HIS A 611 17.84 -3.42 -26.44
CA HIS A 611 16.84 -4.32 -27.04
C HIS A 611 16.76 -5.59 -26.21
N PHE A 612 15.57 -6.14 -26.08
CA PHE A 612 15.43 -7.46 -25.50
C PHE A 612 16.23 -8.50 -26.29
N GLY A 613 16.99 -9.33 -25.59
CA GLY A 613 17.97 -10.23 -26.17
C GLY A 613 19.40 -9.67 -26.18
N ASP A 614 19.60 -8.42 -25.79
CA ASP A 614 20.95 -7.84 -25.66
C ASP A 614 21.66 -8.42 -24.42
N ALA A 615 22.97 -8.59 -24.53
CA ALA A 615 23.85 -8.88 -23.42
C ALA A 615 24.38 -7.57 -22.82
N VAL A 616 23.68 -7.05 -21.80
CA VAL A 616 24.03 -5.79 -21.14
C VAL A 616 25.21 -6.02 -20.20
N GLN A 617 26.29 -5.26 -20.41
CA GLN A 617 27.44 -5.27 -19.51
C GLN A 617 27.19 -4.41 -18.31
N PHE A 618 27.45 -4.94 -17.12
CA PHE A 618 27.48 -4.14 -15.89
C PHE A 618 28.90 -3.99 -15.34
N GLU A 619 29.12 -2.87 -14.69
CA GLU A 619 30.38 -2.52 -13.98
C GLU A 619 30.00 -1.74 -12.71
N VAL A 620 30.32 -2.30 -11.55
CA VAL A 620 30.03 -1.74 -10.22
C VAL A 620 31.34 -1.40 -9.54
N THR A 621 31.44 -0.22 -8.96
CA THR A 621 32.51 0.13 -8.02
C THR A 621 31.93 0.22 -6.62
N VAL A 622 32.63 -0.41 -5.68
CA VAL A 622 32.28 -0.34 -4.26
C VAL A 622 33.47 0.26 -3.51
N THR A 623 33.22 1.22 -2.66
CA THR A 623 34.18 1.80 -1.74
C THR A 623 33.74 1.59 -0.32
N ASP A 624 34.58 0.98 0.50
CA ASP A 624 34.33 0.65 1.89
C ASP A 624 35.63 0.82 2.69
N GLU A 625 35.56 0.93 4.03
CA GLU A 625 36.73 0.94 4.89
C GLU A 625 37.38 -0.45 4.99
N ALA A 626 36.66 -1.53 4.70
CA ALA A 626 37.16 -2.91 4.59
C ALA A 626 37.45 -3.29 3.15
N GLU A 627 38.17 -4.43 2.97
CA GLU A 627 38.43 -5.00 1.65
C GLU A 627 37.11 -5.51 1.04
N VAL A 628 36.73 -4.98 -0.13
CA VAL A 628 35.49 -5.32 -0.82
C VAL A 628 35.59 -6.70 -1.48
N ASP A 629 34.69 -7.58 -1.15
CA ASP A 629 34.53 -8.89 -1.80
C ASP A 629 33.56 -8.79 -2.96
N CYS A 630 34.07 -8.66 -4.18
CA CYS A 630 33.24 -8.55 -5.38
C CYS A 630 32.26 -9.71 -5.61
N SER A 631 32.48 -10.88 -4.98
CA SER A 631 31.57 -12.00 -5.12
C SER A 631 30.23 -11.80 -4.37
N LYS A 632 30.21 -10.83 -3.46
CA LYS A 632 29.02 -10.45 -2.67
C LYS A 632 28.23 -9.30 -3.28
N VAL A 633 28.77 -8.62 -4.30
CA VAL A 633 28.02 -7.61 -5.04
C VAL A 633 26.93 -8.31 -5.84
N GLN A 634 25.70 -7.88 -5.69
CA GLN A 634 24.54 -8.38 -6.43
C GLN A 634 24.08 -7.33 -7.42
N VAL A 635 23.77 -7.71 -8.65
CA VAL A 635 23.17 -6.83 -9.64
C VAL A 635 21.88 -7.48 -10.12
N HIS A 636 20.77 -6.84 -9.78
CA HIS A 636 19.42 -7.25 -10.13
C HIS A 636 19.00 -6.62 -11.45
N TYR A 637 18.37 -7.38 -12.32
CA TYR A 637 17.72 -6.87 -13.53
C TYR A 637 16.22 -7.04 -13.42
N ILE A 638 15.50 -5.93 -13.58
CA ILE A 638 14.05 -5.82 -13.44
C ILE A 638 13.50 -5.19 -14.73
N VAL A 639 12.48 -5.76 -15.31
CA VAL A 639 11.73 -5.11 -16.39
C VAL A 639 10.62 -4.28 -15.77
N GLY A 640 10.73 -2.95 -15.90
CA GLY A 640 9.73 -1.99 -15.44
C GLY A 640 8.81 -1.54 -16.56
N HIS A 641 7.53 -1.38 -16.28
CA HIS A 641 6.59 -0.72 -17.17
C HIS A 641 5.43 -0.10 -16.40
N ASP A 642 4.94 1.03 -16.86
CA ASP A 642 3.84 1.78 -16.23
C ASP A 642 4.04 1.98 -14.71
N ALA A 643 3.36 1.18 -13.91
CA ALA A 643 3.28 1.31 -12.47
C ALA A 643 3.95 0.14 -11.70
N HIS A 644 4.63 -0.78 -12.37
CA HIS A 644 5.25 -1.93 -11.69
C HIS A 644 6.46 -2.50 -12.44
N GLY A 645 7.22 -3.35 -11.77
CA GLY A 645 8.39 -4.02 -12.31
C GLY A 645 8.32 -5.54 -12.15
N HIS A 646 9.06 -6.24 -13.01
CA HIS A 646 9.16 -7.69 -13.03
C HIS A 646 10.61 -8.10 -12.87
N PRO A 647 11.04 -8.58 -11.69
CA PRO A 647 12.37 -9.13 -11.49
C PRO A 647 12.65 -10.25 -12.50
N GLN A 648 13.85 -10.24 -13.10
CA GLN A 648 14.21 -11.18 -14.14
C GLN A 648 15.43 -12.03 -13.76
N SER A 649 16.46 -11.40 -13.25
CA SER A 649 17.68 -12.11 -12.89
C SER A 649 18.55 -11.34 -11.92
N THR A 650 19.34 -12.07 -11.14
CA THR A 650 20.39 -11.53 -10.28
C THR A 650 21.74 -12.11 -10.69
N THR A 651 22.75 -11.27 -10.78
CA THR A 651 24.10 -11.71 -11.14
C THR A 651 25.10 -11.15 -10.13
N ALA A 652 25.91 -12.02 -9.53
CA ALA A 652 26.93 -11.63 -8.58
C ALA A 652 28.21 -11.13 -9.28
N GLY A 653 28.88 -10.14 -8.68
CA GLY A 653 30.18 -9.65 -9.11
C GLY A 653 30.25 -8.17 -9.34
N CYS A 654 31.46 -7.57 -9.25
CA CYS A 654 31.71 -6.17 -9.59
C CYS A 654 31.67 -5.89 -11.10
N SER A 655 31.61 -6.89 -11.94
CA SER A 655 31.45 -6.76 -13.38
C SER A 655 30.95 -8.05 -13.99
N GLY A 656 30.15 -7.93 -15.02
CA GLY A 656 29.58 -9.11 -15.67
C GLY A 656 28.71 -8.72 -16.86
N THR A 657 27.84 -9.64 -17.22
CA THR A 657 26.88 -9.44 -18.30
C THR A 657 25.55 -10.06 -17.88
N ILE A 658 24.51 -9.31 -18.01
CA ILE A 658 23.13 -9.75 -17.81
C ILE A 658 22.49 -9.89 -19.19
N GLN A 659 21.90 -11.05 -19.45
CA GLN A 659 21.13 -11.31 -20.66
C GLN A 659 19.75 -10.76 -20.45
N THR A 660 19.36 -9.76 -21.24
CA THR A 660 17.98 -9.25 -21.21
C THR A 660 17.07 -10.16 -22.03
N GLU A 661 15.98 -10.60 -21.45
CA GLU A 661 15.03 -11.47 -22.12
C GLU A 661 13.72 -10.72 -22.38
N PRO A 662 13.02 -11.04 -23.50
CA PRO A 662 11.71 -10.47 -23.72
C PRO A 662 10.69 -11.04 -22.73
N VAL A 663 9.90 -10.18 -22.14
CA VAL A 663 8.80 -10.56 -21.28
C VAL A 663 7.51 -10.51 -22.08
N ALA A 664 6.73 -11.59 -22.07
CA ALA A 664 5.48 -11.67 -22.80
C ALA A 664 4.51 -10.56 -22.36
N GLY A 665 3.86 -9.91 -23.33
CA GLY A 665 2.96 -8.79 -23.04
C GLY A 665 3.64 -7.41 -22.89
N HIS A 666 4.98 -7.33 -23.02
CA HIS A 666 5.75 -6.10 -22.90
C HIS A 666 6.38 -5.70 -24.23
N ASP A 667 5.67 -4.91 -25.03
CA ASP A 667 6.16 -4.45 -26.34
C ASP A 667 6.91 -3.13 -26.18
N PRO A 668 8.24 -3.10 -26.42
CA PRO A 668 9.04 -1.88 -26.33
C PRO A 668 8.53 -0.74 -27.24
N SER A 669 7.76 -1.06 -28.30
CA SER A 669 7.19 -0.05 -29.20
C SER A 669 6.13 0.82 -28.53
N GLU A 670 5.57 0.41 -27.40
CA GLU A 670 4.62 1.18 -26.61
C GLU A 670 5.28 2.31 -25.79
N GLY A 671 6.60 2.26 -25.65
CA GLY A 671 7.43 3.38 -25.17
C GLY A 671 7.49 3.57 -23.64
N ASN A 672 6.95 2.62 -22.89
CA ASN A 672 6.88 2.64 -21.42
C ASN A 672 7.64 1.48 -20.74
N VAL A 673 8.31 0.63 -21.51
CA VAL A 673 9.08 -0.49 -20.99
C VAL A 673 10.52 -0.05 -20.70
N THR A 674 11.01 -0.36 -19.52
CA THR A 674 12.36 -0.02 -19.04
C THR A 674 13.08 -1.26 -18.51
N GLY A 675 14.41 -1.23 -18.52
CA GLY A 675 15.24 -2.19 -17.80
C GLY A 675 15.87 -1.50 -16.61
N VAL A 676 15.50 -1.88 -15.40
CA VAL A 676 16.07 -1.35 -14.17
C VAL A 676 17.16 -2.30 -13.68
N PHE A 677 18.37 -1.75 -13.47
CA PHE A 677 19.51 -2.49 -12.94
C PHE A 677 19.84 -1.90 -11.56
N VAL A 678 19.77 -2.73 -10.52
CA VAL A 678 20.07 -2.32 -9.14
C VAL A 678 21.31 -3.09 -8.68
N ALA A 679 22.37 -2.38 -8.28
CA ALA A 679 23.56 -2.96 -7.71
C ALA A 679 23.56 -2.78 -6.20
N GLU A 680 23.80 -3.85 -5.45
CA GLU A 680 23.82 -3.84 -3.98
C GLU A 680 25.08 -4.54 -3.46
N TYR A 681 25.56 -4.07 -2.31
CA TYR A 681 26.64 -4.72 -1.55
C TYR A 681 26.43 -4.49 -0.06
N THR A 682 26.49 -5.60 0.70
CA THR A 682 26.46 -5.57 2.17
C THR A 682 27.85 -5.88 2.71
N ASP A 683 28.36 -5.01 3.57
CA ASP A 683 29.67 -5.14 4.19
C ASP A 683 29.71 -6.22 5.31
N GLY A 684 30.89 -6.42 5.88
CA GLY A 684 31.08 -7.37 6.99
C GLY A 684 30.41 -6.95 8.30
N GLY A 685 30.00 -5.70 8.44
CA GLY A 685 29.28 -5.13 9.57
C GLY A 685 27.76 -5.14 9.41
N GLY A 686 27.26 -5.58 8.23
CA GLY A 686 25.82 -5.68 7.95
C GLY A 686 25.20 -4.40 7.39
N LEU A 687 25.99 -3.42 6.94
CA LEU A 687 25.48 -2.23 6.29
C LEU A 687 25.44 -2.41 4.77
N THR A 688 24.34 -2.04 4.14
CA THR A 688 24.14 -2.18 2.69
C THR A 688 24.22 -0.83 2.01
N GLY A 689 24.93 -0.79 0.88
CA GLY A 689 24.88 0.31 -0.08
C GLY A 689 24.30 -0.17 -1.40
N SER A 690 23.58 0.69 -2.10
CA SER A 690 22.98 0.38 -3.40
C SER A 690 23.10 1.54 -4.39
N ASP A 691 23.01 1.23 -5.68
CA ASP A 691 22.91 2.20 -6.77
C ASP A 691 22.13 1.58 -7.93
N ARG A 692 21.46 2.40 -8.74
CA ARG A 692 20.62 1.90 -9.82
C ARG A 692 20.81 2.67 -11.13
N ALA A 693 20.48 2.04 -12.24
CA ALA A 693 20.34 2.67 -13.55
C ALA A 693 19.08 2.15 -14.25
N VAL A 694 18.36 3.06 -14.89
CA VAL A 694 17.16 2.76 -15.67
C VAL A 694 17.49 2.91 -17.16
N MET A 695 17.41 1.80 -17.90
CA MET A 695 17.58 1.76 -19.35
C MET A 695 16.21 1.78 -20.05
N LYS A 696 16.19 2.34 -21.26
CA LYS A 696 14.98 2.37 -22.06
C LYS A 696 14.95 1.20 -23.03
N ALA A 697 13.88 0.38 -22.99
CA ALA A 697 13.68 -0.64 -24.01
C ALA A 697 13.27 0.02 -25.34
N VAL A 698 13.93 -0.39 -26.43
CA VAL A 698 13.63 0.06 -27.79
C VAL A 698 13.31 -1.14 -28.67
N GLY A 699 12.33 -0.99 -29.58
CA GLY A 699 11.83 -2.05 -30.46
C GLY A 699 12.76 -2.46 -31.60
#